data_8ddfd917279c938f78ef2d5936faf839
#
_entry.id   8ddfd917279c938f78ef2d5936faf839
#
_cell.length_a   1.000
_cell.length_b   1.000
_cell.length_c   1.000
_cell.angle_alpha   90.00
_cell.angle_beta   90.00
_cell.angle_gamma   90.00
#
_symmetry.space_group_name_H-M   'P 1'
#
loop_
_entity.id
_entity.type
_entity.pdbx_description
1 polymer ?
#
loop_
_entity_poly.entity_id
_entity_poly.type
_entity_poly.pdbx_seq_one_letter_code
_entity_poly.pdbx_strand_id
1 'polypeptide(L)'
;MKKMILGMGIAVAALSGGAPAADANQPDSVYIFSYANANGEGGLRLAWSADGTSWQKLNNGNSVVNSDFGPWGRMKKMFHPSLAQTVDGAWVATWELSPEGKGWARVESPDLIRWGAQTYTDVAPAPIASKATPLRARVGSKEREGMVQKVPYSLVEELRRYGNHRAYRDALHAQTMAGDAVRFASLTPLKGTLTVYPDSTKAISPNLMGIFFEDINYAADGGLYAELIQNRDFEYNSNDRSKWSATTSWHTDDAAGRPEIATADPIHPNNPHYAVLKGQTLSNSGFDGIALKKGEKYDLSLRSRLGAGAKALKLRVELRDTLGNVLASTSLSPKGKGWKEYRGTLTPAESTSCGRLVLIPSAADELHLDLISLFPRNTFKWRRNGLRADLAQTLADLHPRFVRFPGGCVAHGDGVDNIYDWKGSIGPLEARKPLSNLWGYHQTRGLGYHEYFLFCEDIGAEPLPVVAAGVPCQNSGDASHHSHTFTASYGQQGGIPMEEMDAYVQDVLDLIEYANGDARTTRWGRLRAEAGHPEPFNLKYIGIGNEDMITPVFTERFNKIYDAVAAAHPEVKVIGTVGPFYEGTDYELGWQLATEKGVPMVDEHYYVQPGWMIHNQDYYDSYDRSKPHVYLGEWAAHLDGRPSNVETALAEALYLTAVERNADVVEMASYAPLLAKDGHTQWRPDLIYFSNTEVRPTVDYHVQQLYGANSGTTYVNSAVSYEGDDPGADATRRVGVSIVRTPGGDTVVKLANLLPVEVQLDTDLASTLGFTPSAIRRTTLTGTPAQTDALPEVTALDAVPAQIVLPPYSFTVLRFSK
;
A
#
# COMPACT_ATOMS: atom_id res chain seq x y z
N MET A 1 -11.05 -33.27 19.94
CA MET A 1 -12.31 -32.58 20.22
C MET A 1 -12.91 -32.16 18.90
N LYS A 2 -13.89 -32.87 18.39
CA LYS A 2 -14.58 -32.60 17.13
C LYS A 2 -15.76 -31.68 17.43
N LYS A 3 -15.97 -30.67 16.55
CA LYS A 3 -17.06 -29.68 16.44
C LYS A 3 -16.71 -28.32 17.03
N MET A 4 -16.21 -27.45 16.13
CA MET A 4 -16.63 -26.06 15.97
C MET A 4 -15.89 -25.45 14.77
N ILE A 5 -16.23 -25.93 13.58
CA ILE A 5 -16.04 -25.18 12.33
C ILE A 5 -17.45 -25.00 11.79
N LEU A 6 -18.10 -23.93 12.16
CA LEU A 6 -19.35 -23.44 11.54
C LEU A 6 -19.10 -21.97 11.27
N GLY A 7 -18.89 -21.68 10.05
CA GLY A 7 -19.82 -21.28 9.07
C GLY A 7 -19.72 -19.80 8.82
N MET A 8 -18.84 -19.34 7.92
CA MET A 8 -19.21 -18.19 7.08
C MET A 8 -20.23 -18.72 6.06
N GLY A 9 -21.49 -18.65 6.44
CA GLY A 9 -22.59 -18.97 5.56
C GLY A 9 -22.79 -17.82 4.59
N ILE A 10 -22.31 -17.98 3.37
CA ILE A 10 -22.83 -17.24 2.22
C ILE A 10 -24.31 -17.60 2.13
N ALA A 11 -25.19 -16.62 2.34
CA ALA A 11 -26.62 -16.77 2.09
C ALA A 11 -26.82 -16.99 0.58
N VAL A 12 -26.84 -18.25 0.19
CA VAL A 12 -27.30 -18.66 -1.14
C VAL A 12 -28.81 -18.45 -1.15
N ALA A 13 -29.26 -17.40 -1.81
CA ALA A 13 -30.64 -17.31 -2.22
C ALA A 13 -30.99 -18.62 -2.96
N ALA A 14 -31.84 -19.42 -2.33
CA ALA A 14 -32.31 -20.66 -2.89
C ALA A 14 -33.11 -20.33 -4.16
N LEU A 15 -32.46 -20.41 -5.32
CA LEU A 15 -33.16 -20.73 -6.54
C LEU A 15 -33.70 -22.14 -6.36
N SER A 16 -35.00 -22.25 -6.12
CA SER A 16 -35.75 -23.50 -6.12
C SER A 16 -35.83 -24.05 -7.54
N GLY A 17 -34.70 -24.48 -8.07
CA GLY A 17 -34.62 -25.39 -9.17
C GLY A 17 -34.59 -26.79 -8.59
N GLY A 18 -35.59 -27.61 -8.82
CA GLY A 18 -35.65 -29.00 -8.39
C GLY A 18 -34.33 -29.70 -8.73
N ALA A 19 -33.84 -30.51 -7.79
CA ALA A 19 -32.69 -31.36 -8.02
C ALA A 19 -32.92 -32.11 -9.37
N PRO A 20 -32.00 -32.04 -10.33
CA PRO A 20 -32.11 -32.86 -11.52
C PRO A 20 -32.10 -34.31 -11.04
N ALA A 21 -33.05 -35.09 -11.52
CA ALA A 21 -33.09 -36.53 -11.33
C ALA A 21 -31.70 -37.08 -11.68
N ALA A 22 -31.16 -37.92 -10.81
CA ALA A 22 -29.89 -38.60 -11.08
C ALA A 22 -29.99 -39.28 -12.44
N ASP A 23 -29.14 -38.87 -13.39
CA ASP A 23 -29.09 -39.46 -14.72
C ASP A 23 -28.62 -40.90 -14.56
N ALA A 24 -29.48 -41.88 -14.88
CA ALA A 24 -29.25 -43.33 -14.65
C ALA A 24 -28.02 -43.89 -15.42
N ASN A 25 -27.24 -43.03 -16.05
CA ASN A 25 -26.03 -43.32 -16.87
C ASN A 25 -24.74 -42.70 -16.35
N GLN A 26 -24.74 -42.12 -15.15
CA GLN A 26 -23.50 -41.50 -14.63
C GLN A 26 -22.56 -42.61 -14.08
N PRO A 27 -21.27 -42.60 -14.45
CA PRO A 27 -20.30 -43.57 -13.91
C PRO A 27 -20.02 -43.31 -12.44
N ASP A 28 -20.00 -44.32 -11.59
CA ASP A 28 -19.66 -44.22 -10.17
C ASP A 28 -18.26 -43.60 -9.95
N SER A 29 -17.37 -43.81 -10.91
CA SER A 29 -15.98 -43.35 -10.82
C SER A 29 -15.40 -42.97 -12.19
N VAL A 30 -14.52 -42.00 -12.18
CA VAL A 30 -13.86 -41.42 -13.36
C VAL A 30 -12.38 -41.17 -13.06
N TYR A 31 -11.65 -40.66 -14.04
CA TYR A 31 -10.24 -40.34 -13.91
C TYR A 31 -10.05 -38.83 -13.74
N ILE A 32 -9.21 -38.42 -12.79
CA ILE A 32 -8.69 -37.05 -12.67
C ILE A 32 -7.22 -37.03 -13.07
N PHE A 33 -6.82 -36.03 -13.83
CA PHE A 33 -5.46 -35.83 -14.33
C PHE A 33 -4.98 -34.46 -13.86
N SER A 34 -3.89 -34.41 -13.11
CA SER A 34 -3.25 -33.18 -12.62
C SER A 34 -2.01 -32.90 -13.44
N TYR A 35 -1.83 -31.64 -13.86
CA TYR A 35 -0.71 -31.20 -14.69
C TYR A 35 -0.37 -29.73 -14.49
N ALA A 36 0.87 -29.33 -14.85
CA ALA A 36 1.28 -27.93 -14.96
C ALA A 36 1.81 -27.64 -16.38
N ASN A 37 2.14 -26.37 -16.62
CA ASN A 37 2.86 -26.00 -17.83
C ASN A 37 4.35 -26.40 -17.69
N ALA A 38 4.98 -26.78 -18.82
CA ALA A 38 6.38 -27.22 -18.81
C ALA A 38 7.38 -26.15 -18.33
N ASN A 39 7.04 -24.86 -18.48
CA ASN A 39 7.82 -23.73 -17.96
C ASN A 39 7.54 -23.42 -16.49
N GLY A 40 6.74 -24.23 -15.79
CA GLY A 40 6.36 -24.06 -14.40
C GLY A 40 5.33 -22.94 -14.12
N GLU A 41 4.91 -22.19 -15.11
CA GLU A 41 3.99 -21.07 -14.94
C GLU A 41 2.53 -21.50 -14.86
N GLY A 42 1.74 -20.75 -14.05
CA GLY A 42 0.28 -20.85 -13.98
C GLY A 42 -0.22 -22.06 -13.18
N GLY A 43 0.57 -22.60 -12.27
CA GLY A 43 0.15 -23.52 -11.23
C GLY A 43 -0.36 -24.89 -11.65
N LEU A 44 -0.91 -25.63 -10.67
CA LEU A 44 -1.48 -26.97 -10.86
C LEU A 44 -2.88 -26.87 -11.45
N ARG A 45 -3.12 -27.60 -12.53
CA ARG A 45 -4.40 -27.69 -13.24
C ARG A 45 -4.94 -29.09 -13.24
N LEU A 46 -6.25 -29.19 -13.39
CA LEU A 46 -6.96 -30.46 -13.39
C LEU A 46 -7.74 -30.66 -14.70
N ALA A 47 -7.78 -31.91 -15.15
CA ALA A 47 -8.69 -32.38 -16.18
C ALA A 47 -9.32 -33.70 -15.72
N TRP A 48 -10.47 -34.05 -16.27
CA TRP A 48 -11.14 -35.30 -15.98
C TRP A 48 -11.50 -36.08 -17.24
N SER A 49 -11.68 -37.39 -17.12
CA SER A 49 -12.06 -38.28 -18.21
C SER A 49 -12.91 -39.42 -17.69
N ALA A 50 -13.97 -39.80 -18.42
CA ALA A 50 -14.78 -40.95 -18.09
C ALA A 50 -14.10 -42.27 -18.48
N ASP A 51 -13.29 -42.24 -19.56
CA ASP A 51 -12.68 -43.42 -20.22
C ASP A 51 -11.15 -43.50 -20.07
N GLY A 52 -10.53 -42.46 -19.46
CA GLY A 52 -9.07 -42.34 -19.31
C GLY A 52 -8.34 -41.91 -20.61
N THR A 53 -9.05 -41.58 -21.68
CA THR A 53 -8.48 -41.21 -22.98
C THR A 53 -8.90 -39.81 -23.46
N SER A 54 -10.13 -39.41 -23.23
CA SER A 54 -10.72 -38.12 -23.62
C SER A 54 -10.78 -37.18 -22.45
N TRP A 55 -9.96 -36.12 -22.44
CA TRP A 55 -9.75 -35.25 -21.30
C TRP A 55 -10.46 -33.90 -21.45
N GLN A 56 -11.28 -33.55 -20.45
CA GLN A 56 -11.97 -32.27 -20.32
C GLN A 56 -11.34 -31.46 -19.17
N LYS A 57 -11.10 -30.16 -19.40
CA LYS A 57 -10.56 -29.27 -18.38
C LYS A 57 -11.55 -29.08 -17.23
N LEU A 58 -11.06 -29.07 -16.01
CA LEU A 58 -11.76 -28.60 -14.82
C LEU A 58 -11.42 -27.13 -14.53
N ASN A 59 -12.21 -26.49 -13.70
CA ASN A 59 -12.06 -25.07 -13.31
C ASN A 59 -11.83 -24.13 -14.52
N ASN A 60 -12.50 -24.42 -15.66
CA ASN A 60 -12.34 -23.69 -16.93
C ASN A 60 -10.87 -23.63 -17.42
N GLY A 61 -10.03 -24.54 -16.95
CA GLY A 61 -8.60 -24.59 -17.26
C GLY A 61 -7.73 -23.68 -16.41
N ASN A 62 -8.29 -23.03 -15.40
CA ASN A 62 -7.53 -22.29 -14.41
C ASN A 62 -6.84 -23.25 -13.42
N SER A 63 -5.80 -22.77 -12.76
CA SER A 63 -5.14 -23.52 -11.69
C SER A 63 -6.03 -23.65 -10.47
N VAL A 64 -5.81 -24.75 -9.75
CA VAL A 64 -6.44 -25.00 -8.43
C VAL A 64 -5.53 -24.57 -7.29
N VAL A 65 -4.21 -24.55 -7.51
CA VAL A 65 -3.21 -23.99 -6.58
C VAL A 65 -2.02 -23.47 -7.38
N ASN A 66 -1.43 -22.37 -6.93
CA ASN A 66 -0.22 -21.77 -7.49
C ASN A 66 0.91 -21.87 -6.45
N SER A 67 2.16 -21.83 -6.89
CA SER A 67 3.30 -21.71 -5.98
C SER A 67 3.37 -20.30 -5.40
N ASP A 68 3.53 -20.19 -4.08
CA ASP A 68 3.73 -18.93 -3.36
C ASP A 68 5.21 -18.64 -3.08
N PHE A 69 6.11 -19.54 -3.49
CA PHE A 69 7.53 -19.44 -3.19
C PHE A 69 8.22 -18.29 -3.94
N GLY A 70 8.93 -17.46 -3.19
CA GLY A 70 9.82 -16.42 -3.70
C GLY A 70 9.10 -15.25 -4.38
N PRO A 71 9.86 -14.33 -5.02
CA PRO A 71 9.35 -13.09 -5.58
C PRO A 71 8.47 -13.30 -6.81
N TRP A 72 7.51 -12.40 -7.00
CA TRP A 72 6.65 -12.37 -8.18
C TRP A 72 7.44 -12.29 -9.49
N GLY A 73 6.94 -12.97 -10.53
CA GLY A 73 7.50 -12.95 -11.87
C GLY A 73 8.73 -13.83 -12.09
N ARG A 74 9.45 -14.23 -11.04
CA ARG A 74 10.65 -15.07 -11.18
C ARG A 74 10.51 -16.47 -10.59
N MET A 75 10.04 -16.57 -9.35
CA MET A 75 10.13 -17.78 -8.53
C MET A 75 8.80 -18.48 -8.30
N LYS A 76 7.67 -17.81 -8.45
CA LYS A 76 6.33 -18.41 -8.25
C LYS A 76 6.00 -19.43 -9.36
N LYS A 77 6.82 -20.47 -9.45
CA LYS A 77 6.74 -21.52 -10.46
C LYS A 77 6.59 -22.89 -9.83
N MET A 78 6.01 -23.83 -10.60
CA MET A 78 5.71 -25.17 -10.16
C MET A 78 6.22 -26.14 -11.23
N PHE A 79 7.35 -26.79 -10.95
CA PHE A 79 7.95 -27.78 -11.84
C PHE A 79 7.60 -29.19 -11.38
N HIS A 80 7.37 -30.12 -12.30
CA HIS A 80 7.10 -31.53 -12.06
C HIS A 80 6.10 -31.80 -10.93
N PRO A 81 4.89 -31.16 -10.92
CA PRO A 81 3.95 -31.33 -9.83
C PRO A 81 3.43 -32.77 -9.76
N SER A 82 3.34 -33.28 -8.55
CA SER A 82 2.70 -34.55 -8.24
C SER A 82 1.49 -34.29 -7.34
N LEU A 83 0.32 -34.79 -7.72
CA LEU A 83 -0.89 -34.75 -6.92
C LEU A 83 -1.32 -36.18 -6.57
N ALA A 84 -1.54 -36.42 -5.30
CA ALA A 84 -1.94 -37.73 -4.84
C ALA A 84 -2.93 -37.61 -3.67
N GLN A 85 -3.86 -38.58 -3.56
CA GLN A 85 -4.70 -38.72 -2.38
C GLN A 85 -4.03 -39.69 -1.41
N THR A 86 -3.88 -39.28 -0.17
CA THR A 86 -3.34 -40.09 0.93
C THR A 86 -4.33 -41.17 1.36
N VAL A 87 -3.89 -42.13 2.18
CA VAL A 87 -4.72 -43.24 2.66
C VAL A 87 -5.89 -42.77 3.55
N ASP A 88 -5.71 -41.67 4.27
CA ASP A 88 -6.73 -41.00 5.10
C ASP A 88 -7.65 -40.04 4.33
N GLY A 89 -7.44 -39.94 3.00
CA GLY A 89 -8.34 -39.22 2.09
C GLY A 89 -7.98 -37.78 1.81
N ALA A 90 -6.93 -37.21 2.42
CA ALA A 90 -6.44 -35.90 2.11
C ALA A 90 -5.73 -35.83 0.76
N TRP A 91 -5.82 -34.72 0.06
CA TRP A 91 -5.06 -34.46 -1.15
C TRP A 91 -3.74 -33.79 -0.82
N VAL A 92 -2.66 -34.24 -1.44
CA VAL A 92 -1.32 -33.66 -1.28
C VAL A 92 -0.75 -33.35 -2.65
N ALA A 93 -0.36 -32.08 -2.84
CA ALA A 93 0.43 -31.67 -4.00
C ALA A 93 1.88 -31.39 -3.58
N THR A 94 2.83 -31.86 -4.38
CA THR A 94 4.26 -31.58 -4.22
C THR A 94 4.83 -31.12 -5.55
N TRP A 95 5.81 -30.25 -5.55
CA TRP A 95 6.50 -29.81 -6.79
C TRP A 95 7.90 -29.32 -6.49
N GLU A 96 8.71 -29.23 -7.53
CA GLU A 96 10.04 -28.63 -7.49
C GLU A 96 9.94 -27.11 -7.68
N LEU A 97 10.78 -26.36 -6.96
CA LEU A 97 10.81 -24.90 -6.97
C LEU A 97 11.71 -24.33 -8.07
N SER A 98 12.58 -25.17 -8.63
CA SER A 98 13.46 -24.82 -9.75
C SER A 98 13.50 -25.94 -10.80
N PRO A 99 13.80 -25.63 -12.06
CA PRO A 99 13.92 -26.65 -13.10
C PRO A 99 15.14 -27.59 -12.90
N GLU A 100 16.08 -27.21 -12.04
CA GLU A 100 17.24 -28.03 -11.67
C GLU A 100 16.98 -28.93 -10.47
N GLY A 101 15.76 -28.98 -9.95
CA GLY A 101 15.40 -29.79 -8.79
C GLY A 101 15.98 -29.26 -7.47
N LYS A 102 16.12 -27.93 -7.35
CA LYS A 102 16.53 -27.30 -6.09
C LYS A 102 15.29 -26.85 -5.32
N GLY A 103 15.11 -27.40 -4.14
CA GLY A 103 13.98 -27.11 -3.27
C GLY A 103 12.68 -27.74 -3.74
N TRP A 104 11.84 -28.08 -2.80
CA TRP A 104 10.52 -28.68 -3.00
C TRP A 104 9.48 -27.96 -2.16
N ALA A 105 8.26 -27.94 -2.68
CA ALA A 105 7.10 -27.47 -1.96
C ALA A 105 6.09 -28.60 -1.75
N ARG A 106 5.30 -28.46 -0.70
CA ARG A 106 4.19 -29.34 -0.36
C ARG A 106 3.01 -28.52 0.13
N VAL A 107 1.79 -28.94 -0.26
CA VAL A 107 0.54 -28.36 0.21
C VAL A 107 -0.53 -29.46 0.31
N GLU A 108 -1.47 -29.27 1.23
CA GLU A 108 -2.56 -30.22 1.46
C GLU A 108 -3.93 -29.56 1.20
N SER A 109 -4.87 -30.38 0.77
CA SER A 109 -6.27 -29.96 0.55
C SER A 109 -7.22 -31.11 0.96
N PRO A 110 -8.36 -30.81 1.60
CA PRO A 110 -9.39 -31.83 1.86
C PRO A 110 -10.24 -32.13 0.62
N ASP A 111 -10.33 -31.21 -0.37
CA ASP A 111 -11.35 -31.22 -1.41
C ASP A 111 -10.89 -30.71 -2.78
N LEU A 112 -9.61 -30.41 -2.99
CA LEU A 112 -9.01 -29.78 -4.18
C LEU A 112 -9.52 -28.34 -4.49
N ILE A 113 -10.27 -27.76 -3.58
CA ILE A 113 -10.80 -26.38 -3.65
C ILE A 113 -10.09 -25.52 -2.62
N ARG A 114 -10.07 -25.95 -1.35
CA ARG A 114 -9.42 -25.26 -0.25
C ARG A 114 -8.04 -25.85 -0.02
N TRP A 115 -7.03 -25.00 -0.05
CA TRP A 115 -5.63 -25.41 0.12
C TRP A 115 -5.05 -24.78 1.40
N GLY A 116 -4.29 -25.58 2.15
CA GLY A 116 -3.56 -25.11 3.32
C GLY A 116 -2.34 -24.28 2.99
N ALA A 117 -1.58 -23.88 4.01
CA ALA A 117 -0.29 -23.21 3.84
C ALA A 117 0.71 -24.11 3.12
N GLN A 118 1.49 -23.52 2.22
CA GLN A 118 2.58 -24.21 1.55
C GLN A 118 3.78 -24.34 2.49
N THR A 119 4.43 -25.47 2.45
CA THR A 119 5.67 -25.74 3.18
C THR A 119 6.80 -26.03 2.20
N TYR A 120 8.03 -25.66 2.55
CA TYR A 120 9.19 -25.73 1.66
C TYR A 120 10.35 -26.47 2.34
N THR A 121 11.12 -27.18 1.54
CA THR A 121 12.27 -27.95 2.02
C THR A 121 13.34 -28.06 0.92
N ASP A 122 14.61 -28.12 1.33
CA ASP A 122 15.74 -28.39 0.43
C ASP A 122 15.98 -29.88 0.21
N VAL A 123 15.23 -30.74 0.89
CA VAL A 123 15.33 -32.20 0.76
C VAL A 123 14.12 -32.72 0.00
N ALA A 124 14.34 -33.55 -1.01
CA ALA A 124 13.25 -34.15 -1.76
C ALA A 124 12.29 -34.89 -0.83
N PRO A 125 10.98 -34.59 -0.88
CA PRO A 125 10.00 -35.25 -0.03
C PRO A 125 9.93 -36.74 -0.37
N ALA A 126 9.69 -37.58 0.65
CA ALA A 126 9.43 -39.00 0.43
C ALA A 126 8.19 -39.17 -0.49
N PRO A 127 8.20 -40.15 -1.40
CA PRO A 127 7.07 -40.44 -2.26
C PRO A 127 5.80 -40.69 -1.42
N ILE A 128 4.69 -40.09 -1.82
CA ILE A 128 3.39 -40.27 -1.19
C ILE A 128 2.84 -41.63 -1.60
N ALA A 129 2.54 -42.49 -0.61
CA ALA A 129 1.84 -43.73 -0.87
C ALA A 129 0.43 -43.43 -1.44
N SER A 130 0.25 -43.65 -2.72
CA SER A 130 -0.99 -43.30 -3.43
C SER A 130 -1.26 -44.25 -4.59
N LYS A 131 -2.47 -44.18 -5.15
CA LYS A 131 -2.89 -44.87 -6.37
C LYS A 131 -2.65 -44.04 -7.65
N ALA A 132 -2.08 -42.85 -7.51
CA ALA A 132 -1.78 -41.98 -8.65
C ALA A 132 -0.61 -42.55 -9.48
N THR A 133 -0.70 -42.51 -10.80
CA THR A 133 0.31 -42.98 -11.73
C THR A 133 0.67 -41.90 -12.73
N PRO A 134 1.94 -41.83 -13.20
CA PRO A 134 2.32 -40.88 -14.24
C PRO A 134 1.55 -41.13 -15.54
N LEU A 135 1.15 -40.07 -16.22
CA LEU A 135 0.47 -40.13 -17.52
C LEU A 135 0.94 -38.97 -18.40
N ARG A 136 1.07 -39.26 -19.68
CA ARG A 136 1.16 -38.27 -20.75
C ARG A 136 -0.18 -38.26 -21.50
N ALA A 137 -0.88 -37.14 -21.52
CA ALA A 137 -2.21 -37.03 -22.07
C ALA A 137 -2.39 -35.75 -22.88
N ARG A 138 -3.30 -35.75 -23.83
CA ARG A 138 -3.70 -34.58 -24.61
C ARG A 138 -4.88 -33.90 -23.92
N VAL A 139 -4.65 -32.64 -23.42
CA VAL A 139 -5.70 -31.81 -22.87
C VAL A 139 -5.92 -30.60 -23.76
N GLY A 140 -7.08 -30.55 -24.43
CA GLY A 140 -7.31 -29.62 -25.53
C GLY A 140 -6.37 -29.86 -26.71
N SER A 141 -5.65 -28.83 -27.16
CA SER A 141 -4.68 -28.92 -28.27
C SER A 141 -3.26 -29.30 -27.86
N LYS A 142 -2.96 -29.43 -26.54
CA LYS A 142 -1.58 -29.62 -26.06
C LYS A 142 -1.41 -30.94 -25.32
N GLU A 143 -0.25 -31.59 -25.58
CA GLU A 143 0.19 -32.70 -24.72
C GLU A 143 0.67 -32.19 -23.36
N ARG A 144 0.38 -32.95 -22.32
CA ARG A 144 0.71 -32.67 -20.93
C ARG A 144 1.25 -33.89 -20.22
N GLU A 145 2.20 -33.70 -19.37
CA GLU A 145 2.70 -34.71 -18.42
C GLU A 145 2.17 -34.39 -17.02
N GLY A 146 1.82 -35.44 -16.27
CA GLY A 146 1.26 -35.27 -14.95
C GLY A 146 0.88 -36.59 -14.30
N MET A 147 -0.01 -36.52 -13.31
CA MET A 147 -0.45 -37.70 -12.54
C MET A 147 -1.94 -37.96 -12.80
N VAL A 148 -2.28 -39.23 -12.95
CA VAL A 148 -3.69 -39.68 -13.08
C VAL A 148 -4.08 -40.63 -11.98
N GLN A 149 -5.31 -40.49 -11.49
CA GLN A 149 -5.89 -41.43 -10.55
C GLN A 149 -7.43 -41.52 -10.72
N LYS A 150 -8.00 -42.59 -10.23
CA LYS A 150 -9.44 -42.84 -10.27
C LYS A 150 -10.09 -42.20 -9.04
N VAL A 151 -11.20 -41.46 -9.27
CA VAL A 151 -11.94 -40.74 -8.23
C VAL A 151 -13.45 -40.96 -8.36
N PRO A 152 -14.27 -40.75 -7.32
CA PRO A 152 -15.73 -40.69 -7.44
C PRO A 152 -16.12 -39.56 -8.43
N TYR A 153 -17.16 -39.80 -9.22
CA TYR A 153 -17.68 -38.77 -10.14
C TYR A 153 -18.22 -37.54 -9.39
N SER A 154 -18.75 -37.72 -8.17
CA SER A 154 -19.22 -36.65 -7.31
C SER A 154 -18.17 -35.56 -7.03
N LEU A 155 -16.87 -35.93 -6.92
CA LEU A 155 -15.79 -34.96 -6.77
C LEU A 155 -15.66 -34.09 -8.00
N VAL A 156 -15.77 -34.68 -9.19
CA VAL A 156 -15.70 -33.93 -10.47
C VAL A 156 -16.89 -32.98 -10.61
N GLU A 157 -18.08 -33.40 -10.19
CA GLU A 157 -19.27 -32.52 -10.17
C GLU A 157 -19.09 -31.33 -9.23
N GLU A 158 -18.52 -31.55 -8.05
CA GLU A 158 -18.23 -30.50 -7.09
C GLU A 158 -17.21 -29.48 -7.64
N LEU A 159 -16.11 -29.97 -8.23
CA LEU A 159 -15.11 -29.12 -8.89
C LEU A 159 -15.68 -28.35 -10.07
N ARG A 160 -16.58 -28.92 -10.85
CA ARG A 160 -17.26 -28.24 -11.95
C ARG A 160 -18.21 -27.15 -11.45
N ARG A 161 -18.99 -27.46 -10.41
CA ARG A 161 -19.89 -26.48 -9.79
C ARG A 161 -19.10 -25.30 -9.21
N TYR A 162 -18.02 -25.56 -8.50
CA TYR A 162 -17.09 -24.55 -8.00
C TYR A 162 -16.51 -23.69 -9.14
N GLY A 163 -15.98 -24.35 -10.19
CA GLY A 163 -15.41 -23.66 -11.33
C GLY A 163 -16.42 -22.78 -12.07
N ASN A 164 -17.68 -23.23 -12.21
CA ASN A 164 -18.74 -22.43 -12.84
C ASN A 164 -19.15 -21.24 -11.97
N HIS A 165 -19.27 -21.43 -10.67
CA HIS A 165 -19.56 -20.36 -9.73
C HIS A 165 -18.45 -19.30 -9.73
N ARG A 166 -17.19 -19.74 -9.71
CA ARG A 166 -16.03 -18.85 -9.81
C ARG A 166 -16.04 -18.04 -11.10
N ALA A 167 -16.28 -18.70 -12.25
CA ALA A 167 -16.34 -18.02 -13.53
C ALA A 167 -17.48 -16.98 -13.61
N TYR A 168 -18.64 -17.28 -13.01
CA TYR A 168 -19.74 -16.32 -12.90
C TYR A 168 -19.33 -15.11 -12.05
N ARG A 169 -18.75 -15.34 -10.88
CA ARG A 169 -18.25 -14.30 -9.99
C ARG A 169 -17.19 -13.43 -10.68
N ASP A 170 -16.22 -14.08 -11.34
CA ASP A 170 -15.14 -13.39 -12.06
C ASP A 170 -15.70 -12.52 -13.20
N ALA A 171 -16.76 -12.97 -13.88
CA ALA A 171 -17.45 -12.18 -14.90
C ALA A 171 -18.17 -10.95 -14.34
N LEU A 172 -18.75 -11.04 -13.14
CA LEU A 172 -19.31 -9.89 -12.44
C LEU A 172 -18.22 -8.90 -12.03
N HIS A 173 -17.13 -9.41 -11.47
CA HIS A 173 -15.99 -8.57 -11.04
C HIS A 173 -15.32 -7.85 -12.21
N ALA A 174 -15.27 -8.47 -13.38
CA ALA A 174 -14.72 -7.89 -14.61
C ALA A 174 -15.64 -6.85 -15.29
N GLN A 175 -16.81 -6.57 -14.76
CA GLN A 175 -17.69 -5.55 -15.34
C GLN A 175 -17.07 -4.17 -15.25
N THR A 176 -17.14 -3.42 -16.35
CA THR A 176 -16.73 -2.02 -16.46
C THR A 176 -17.85 -1.16 -17.01
N MET A 177 -17.79 0.14 -16.81
CA MET A 177 -18.75 1.09 -17.37
C MET A 177 -18.68 1.17 -18.90
N ALA A 178 -17.59 0.74 -19.51
CA ALA A 178 -17.52 0.62 -20.98
C ALA A 178 -18.59 -0.32 -21.57
N GLY A 179 -19.09 -1.28 -20.77
CA GLY A 179 -20.18 -2.19 -21.16
C GLY A 179 -21.59 -1.65 -20.95
N ASP A 180 -21.74 -0.48 -20.32
CA ASP A 180 -23.03 0.02 -19.85
C ASP A 180 -24.01 0.37 -20.99
N ALA A 181 -23.53 0.82 -22.14
CA ALA A 181 -24.35 1.08 -23.31
C ALA A 181 -25.14 -0.17 -23.80
N VAL A 182 -24.60 -1.35 -23.55
CA VAL A 182 -25.27 -2.63 -23.85
C VAL A 182 -26.05 -3.12 -22.63
N ARG A 183 -25.44 -3.09 -21.44
CA ARG A 183 -26.03 -3.61 -20.20
C ARG A 183 -27.29 -2.85 -19.82
N PHE A 184 -27.34 -1.54 -20.03
CA PHE A 184 -28.42 -0.64 -19.67
C PHE A 184 -29.12 0.00 -20.89
N ALA A 185 -29.08 -0.67 -22.07
CA ALA A 185 -29.65 -0.13 -23.31
C ALA A 185 -31.13 0.22 -23.19
N SER A 186 -31.89 -0.47 -22.34
CA SER A 186 -33.33 -0.22 -22.10
C SER A 186 -33.63 0.55 -20.82
N LEU A 187 -32.58 0.90 -20.02
CA LEU A 187 -32.81 1.59 -18.75
C LEU A 187 -33.19 3.05 -19.00
N THR A 188 -34.33 3.44 -18.46
CA THR A 188 -34.78 4.83 -18.43
C THR A 188 -34.40 5.50 -17.12
N PRO A 189 -34.41 6.85 -17.01
CA PRO A 189 -34.22 7.54 -15.76
C PRO A 189 -35.04 6.96 -14.62
N LEU A 190 -34.37 6.70 -13.48
CA LEU A 190 -35.01 6.08 -12.33
C LEU A 190 -35.65 7.14 -11.42
N LYS A 191 -36.82 6.80 -10.87
CA LYS A 191 -37.45 7.54 -9.79
C LYS A 191 -37.58 6.65 -8.58
N GLY A 192 -37.40 7.25 -7.40
CA GLY A 192 -37.46 6.48 -6.17
C GLY A 192 -37.59 7.38 -4.95
N THR A 193 -37.49 6.78 -3.79
CA THR A 193 -37.55 7.46 -2.49
C THR A 193 -36.35 7.07 -1.66
N LEU A 194 -35.67 8.07 -1.12
CA LEU A 194 -34.70 7.93 -0.05
C LEU A 194 -35.43 8.05 1.30
N THR A 195 -35.63 6.93 1.96
CA THR A 195 -36.18 6.90 3.32
C THR A 195 -35.06 6.95 4.33
N VAL A 196 -35.12 7.91 5.26
CA VAL A 196 -34.15 8.06 6.36
C VAL A 196 -34.79 7.56 7.65
N TYR A 197 -34.04 6.79 8.44
CA TYR A 197 -34.48 6.28 9.74
C TYR A 197 -33.70 6.98 10.86
N PRO A 198 -34.09 8.21 11.28
CA PRO A 198 -33.29 9.09 12.13
C PRO A 198 -33.01 8.51 13.52
N ASP A 199 -33.85 7.59 14.02
CA ASP A 199 -33.71 6.91 15.30
C ASP A 199 -32.93 5.56 15.17
N SER A 200 -32.75 5.07 13.97
CA SER A 200 -31.95 3.85 13.70
C SER A 200 -30.51 4.24 13.40
N THR A 201 -29.71 4.33 14.45
CA THR A 201 -28.33 4.80 14.36
C THR A 201 -27.36 3.84 15.01
N LYS A 202 -26.09 3.93 14.61
CA LYS A 202 -24.98 3.25 15.28
C LYS A 202 -23.74 4.12 15.35
N ALA A 203 -22.95 3.94 16.41
CA ALA A 203 -21.64 4.57 16.49
C ALA A 203 -20.69 3.95 15.44
N ILE A 204 -19.89 4.80 14.81
CA ILE A 204 -18.87 4.40 13.83
C ILE A 204 -17.53 5.04 14.19
N SER A 205 -16.46 4.49 13.65
CA SER A 205 -15.10 4.95 13.92
C SER A 205 -14.91 6.43 13.56
N PRO A 206 -14.34 7.24 14.47
CA PRO A 206 -13.91 8.60 14.13
C PRO A 206 -12.65 8.61 13.24
N ASN A 207 -11.95 7.48 13.13
CA ASN A 207 -10.65 7.34 12.44
C ASN A 207 -10.77 6.67 11.08
N LEU A 208 -11.98 6.56 10.49
CA LEU A 208 -12.20 5.79 9.26
C LEU A 208 -11.28 6.22 8.11
N MET A 209 -11.15 7.53 7.86
CA MET A 209 -10.41 8.03 6.69
C MET A 209 -9.00 8.48 7.07
N GLY A 210 -7.98 7.83 6.54
CA GLY A 210 -6.57 8.17 6.70
C GLY A 210 -5.79 8.12 5.42
N ILE A 211 -4.46 8.21 5.52
CA ILE A 211 -3.54 8.08 4.41
C ILE A 211 -2.44 7.07 4.71
N PHE A 212 -1.98 6.40 3.66
CA PHE A 212 -0.85 5.49 3.68
C PHE A 212 0.30 6.12 2.89
N PHE A 213 1.39 6.46 3.58
CA PHE A 213 2.62 6.93 2.97
C PHE A 213 3.62 5.78 2.86
N GLU A 214 4.09 5.53 1.66
CA GLU A 214 5.24 4.68 1.37
C GLU A 214 6.25 5.46 0.53
N ASP A 215 7.55 5.25 0.80
CA ASP A 215 8.61 5.78 -0.06
C ASP A 215 8.77 4.90 -1.31
N ILE A 216 7.77 4.98 -2.18
CA ILE A 216 7.71 4.42 -3.53
C ILE A 216 7.60 5.57 -4.54
N ASN A 217 7.99 5.37 -5.78
CA ASN A 217 7.84 6.37 -6.84
C ASN A 217 8.51 7.73 -6.51
N TYR A 218 9.60 7.73 -5.73
CA TYR A 218 10.29 8.93 -5.23
C TYR A 218 9.37 9.82 -4.35
N ALA A 219 8.56 9.19 -3.52
CA ALA A 219 7.62 9.91 -2.65
C ALA A 219 8.30 10.68 -1.51
N ALA A 220 9.45 10.19 -0.97
CA ALA A 220 10.20 10.87 0.08
C ALA A 220 11.28 11.79 -0.49
N ASP A 221 12.50 11.29 -0.72
CA ASP A 221 13.59 12.05 -1.30
C ASP A 221 13.27 12.45 -2.76
N GLY A 222 13.29 13.75 -3.07
CA GLY A 222 12.84 14.28 -4.37
C GLY A 222 11.31 14.44 -4.50
N GLY A 223 10.57 14.15 -3.43
CA GLY A 223 9.12 14.26 -3.30
C GLY A 223 8.71 15.10 -2.09
N LEU A 224 8.07 14.45 -1.10
CA LEU A 224 7.52 15.12 0.08
C LEU A 224 8.60 15.77 0.96
N TYR A 225 9.79 15.19 1.07
CA TYR A 225 10.93 15.80 1.74
C TYR A 225 11.51 16.93 0.87
N ALA A 226 11.56 18.15 1.42
CA ALA A 226 11.86 19.34 0.63
C ALA A 226 13.36 19.55 0.31
N GLU A 227 14.22 18.56 0.52
CA GLU A 227 15.63 18.59 0.10
C GLU A 227 15.74 18.64 -1.42
N LEU A 228 16.45 19.64 -1.93
CA LEU A 228 16.61 19.86 -3.36
C LEU A 228 17.87 19.21 -3.93
N ILE A 229 18.81 18.80 -3.09
CA ILE A 229 20.09 18.22 -3.52
C ILE A 229 20.00 16.69 -3.50
N GLN A 230 20.16 16.08 -4.65
CA GLN A 230 20.25 14.63 -4.78
C GLN A 230 21.64 14.16 -4.36
N ASN A 231 21.71 13.05 -3.59
CA ASN A 231 22.99 12.51 -3.09
C ASN A 231 23.80 13.54 -2.28
N ARG A 232 23.15 14.22 -1.33
CA ARG A 232 23.71 15.30 -0.53
C ARG A 232 24.90 14.90 0.33
N ASP A 233 24.99 13.62 0.67
CA ASP A 233 25.90 12.97 1.60
C ASP A 233 26.92 12.03 0.93
N PHE A 234 26.90 11.93 -0.40
CA PHE A 234 27.79 11.09 -1.21
C PHE A 234 27.68 9.57 -0.87
N GLU A 235 26.55 9.12 -0.34
CA GLU A 235 26.35 7.72 0.10
C GLU A 235 25.65 6.83 -0.94
N TYR A 236 25.29 7.38 -2.12
CA TYR A 236 24.72 6.55 -3.19
C TYR A 236 25.70 5.49 -3.65
N ASN A 237 25.17 4.28 -3.93
CA ASN A 237 26.01 3.14 -4.29
C ASN A 237 25.30 2.20 -5.27
N SER A 238 26.00 1.14 -5.70
CA SER A 238 25.49 0.19 -6.69
C SER A 238 24.35 -0.71 -6.17
N ASN A 239 24.14 -0.81 -4.85
CA ASN A 239 23.02 -1.56 -4.28
C ASN A 239 21.70 -0.79 -4.44
N ASP A 240 21.74 0.56 -4.45
CA ASP A 240 20.57 1.38 -4.70
C ASP A 240 20.10 1.21 -6.15
N ARG A 241 21.04 1.34 -7.08
CA ARG A 241 20.80 1.15 -8.51
C ARG A 241 22.12 0.86 -9.22
N SER A 242 22.10 -0.13 -10.10
CA SER A 242 23.21 -0.43 -11.00
C SER A 242 23.76 0.85 -11.66
N LYS A 243 25.06 1.11 -11.59
CA LYS A 243 25.79 2.29 -12.04
C LYS A 243 25.72 3.52 -11.13
N TRP A 244 25.02 3.50 -10.01
CA TRP A 244 25.12 4.57 -9.02
C TRP A 244 26.38 4.42 -8.18
N SER A 245 26.91 5.55 -7.72
CA SER A 245 28.11 5.65 -6.91
C SER A 245 28.05 6.93 -6.06
N ALA A 246 28.99 7.09 -5.14
CA ALA A 246 29.13 8.28 -4.31
C ALA A 246 29.19 9.61 -5.11
N THR A 247 29.56 9.56 -6.39
CA THR A 247 29.57 10.75 -7.27
C THR A 247 28.31 10.94 -8.11
N THR A 248 27.31 10.06 -7.97
CA THR A 248 26.06 10.21 -8.71
C THR A 248 25.42 11.57 -8.44
N SER A 249 24.93 12.24 -9.47
CA SER A 249 24.37 13.62 -9.48
C SER A 249 25.38 14.75 -9.24
N TRP A 250 26.64 14.43 -8.98
CA TRP A 250 27.70 15.43 -8.79
C TRP A 250 28.63 15.51 -10.00
N HIS A 251 28.94 16.72 -10.44
CA HIS A 251 29.79 17.00 -11.60
C HIS A 251 30.84 18.06 -11.27
N THR A 252 32.07 17.85 -11.79
CA THR A 252 33.13 18.85 -11.76
C THR A 252 33.40 19.40 -13.17
N ASP A 253 34.03 20.58 -13.25
CA ASP A 253 34.38 21.27 -14.52
C ASP A 253 35.75 20.86 -15.07
N ASP A 254 36.45 19.91 -14.43
CA ASP A 254 37.70 19.36 -14.91
C ASP A 254 37.52 18.13 -15.84
N ALA A 255 38.62 17.61 -16.35
CA ALA A 255 38.64 16.48 -17.28
C ALA A 255 38.11 15.18 -16.65
N ALA A 256 38.10 15.07 -15.30
CA ALA A 256 37.52 13.91 -14.58
C ALA A 256 35.99 13.95 -14.60
N GLY A 257 35.41 15.15 -14.67
CA GLY A 257 33.93 15.34 -14.68
C GLY A 257 33.22 14.95 -13.39
N ARG A 258 33.94 14.48 -12.37
CA ARG A 258 33.41 13.98 -11.08
C ARG A 258 34.38 14.28 -9.93
N PRO A 259 33.89 14.57 -8.72
CA PRO A 259 34.76 14.84 -7.59
C PRO A 259 35.52 13.58 -7.14
N GLU A 260 36.69 13.78 -6.57
CA GLU A 260 37.39 12.78 -5.78
C GLU A 260 36.56 12.50 -4.51
N ILE A 261 36.37 11.23 -4.15
CA ILE A 261 35.69 10.81 -2.92
C ILE A 261 36.70 10.20 -1.96
N ALA A 262 36.64 10.64 -0.70
CA ALA A 262 37.48 10.13 0.37
C ALA A 262 36.62 9.62 1.54
N THR A 263 37.24 8.77 2.37
CA THR A 263 36.59 8.12 3.53
C THR A 263 37.40 8.24 4.81
N ALA A 264 38.57 8.88 4.75
CA ALA A 264 39.45 9.04 5.91
C ALA A 264 38.91 10.11 6.87
N ASP A 265 38.71 9.73 8.13
CA ASP A 265 38.20 10.64 9.17
C ASP A 265 36.88 11.34 8.77
N PRO A 266 35.79 10.55 8.47
CA PRO A 266 34.50 11.09 8.02
C PRO A 266 33.82 11.89 9.12
N ILE A 267 32.73 12.58 8.76
CA ILE A 267 31.92 13.32 9.74
C ILE A 267 31.25 12.39 10.75
N HIS A 268 30.79 11.24 10.27
CA HIS A 268 30.17 10.19 11.10
C HIS A 268 30.38 8.81 10.43
N PRO A 269 30.54 7.72 11.20
CA PRO A 269 30.66 6.37 10.62
C PRO A 269 29.50 5.96 9.68
N ASN A 270 28.30 6.48 9.88
CA ASN A 270 27.14 6.24 9.00
C ASN A 270 27.17 7.06 7.70
N ASN A 271 28.01 8.10 7.62
CA ASN A 271 28.28 8.91 6.44
C ASN A 271 29.80 8.89 6.19
N PRO A 272 30.36 7.79 5.67
CA PRO A 272 31.79 7.64 5.50
C PRO A 272 32.37 8.38 4.31
N HIS A 273 31.55 8.77 3.31
CA HIS A 273 32.04 9.38 2.08
C HIS A 273 31.92 10.90 2.12
N TYR A 274 32.88 11.58 1.52
CA TYR A 274 32.84 13.04 1.32
C TYR A 274 33.62 13.44 0.06
N ALA A 275 33.25 14.55 -0.57
CA ALA A 275 33.93 15.08 -1.75
C ALA A 275 35.20 15.85 -1.38
N VAL A 276 36.26 15.68 -2.19
CA VAL A 276 37.50 16.43 -2.10
C VAL A 276 37.66 17.29 -3.36
N LEU A 277 37.78 18.61 -3.17
CA LEU A 277 38.02 19.57 -4.24
C LEU A 277 39.40 20.17 -4.10
N LYS A 278 40.08 20.39 -5.24
CA LYS A 278 41.40 21.05 -5.37
C LYS A 278 41.31 22.19 -6.39
N GLY A 279 40.31 23.04 -6.21
CA GLY A 279 40.03 24.22 -7.06
C GLY A 279 38.95 23.97 -8.13
N GLN A 280 38.52 22.73 -8.38
CA GLN A 280 37.43 22.44 -9.33
C GLN A 280 36.11 22.99 -8.83
N THR A 281 35.26 23.42 -9.76
CA THR A 281 33.87 23.74 -9.51
C THR A 281 33.07 22.44 -9.32
N LEU A 282 32.20 22.37 -8.31
CA LEU A 282 31.30 21.26 -8.07
C LEU A 282 29.84 21.66 -8.32
N SER A 283 29.08 20.87 -9.04
CA SER A 283 27.67 21.16 -9.33
C SER A 283 26.74 19.98 -9.15
N ASN A 284 25.46 20.29 -8.80
CA ASN A 284 24.38 19.32 -8.61
C ASN A 284 23.08 19.87 -9.20
N SER A 285 22.38 19.06 -9.96
CA SER A 285 21.10 19.44 -10.60
C SER A 285 19.86 18.95 -9.82
N GLY A 286 20.03 18.41 -8.61
CA GLY A 286 18.93 17.89 -7.81
C GLY A 286 18.23 16.69 -8.45
N PHE A 287 16.98 16.50 -8.06
CA PHE A 287 16.08 15.44 -8.56
C PHE A 287 15.37 15.95 -9.84
N ASP A 288 15.95 15.70 -11.02
CA ASP A 288 15.45 16.14 -12.33
C ASP A 288 15.43 17.67 -12.54
N GLY A 289 16.36 18.37 -11.92
CA GLY A 289 16.45 19.83 -11.89
C GLY A 289 15.97 20.43 -10.58
N ILE A 290 16.55 21.58 -10.23
CA ILE A 290 16.15 22.35 -9.04
C ILE A 290 15.14 23.42 -9.46
N ALA A 291 13.88 23.29 -9.02
CA ALA A 291 12.88 24.32 -9.23
C ALA A 291 13.12 25.50 -8.28
N LEU A 292 13.27 26.69 -8.83
CA LEU A 292 13.53 27.93 -8.09
C LEU A 292 12.45 28.95 -8.40
N LYS A 293 11.96 29.65 -7.38
CA LYS A 293 10.98 30.75 -7.52
C LYS A 293 11.61 32.07 -7.19
N LYS A 294 11.38 33.08 -8.06
CA LYS A 294 11.82 34.44 -7.88
C LYS A 294 11.45 35.02 -6.53
N GLY A 295 12.41 35.58 -5.81
CA GLY A 295 12.19 36.23 -4.51
C GLY A 295 12.01 35.29 -3.32
N GLU A 296 11.85 33.98 -3.53
CA GLU A 296 11.82 33.00 -2.43
C GLU A 296 13.22 32.78 -1.85
N LYS A 297 13.28 32.46 -0.56
CA LYS A 297 14.55 32.20 0.13
C LYS A 297 14.81 30.72 0.19
N TYR A 298 16.05 30.35 -0.13
CA TYR A 298 16.55 28.98 -0.03
C TYR A 298 17.68 28.95 1.00
N ASP A 299 17.56 28.07 1.97
CA ASP A 299 18.54 27.89 3.03
C ASP A 299 19.54 26.80 2.62
N LEU A 300 20.78 27.23 2.41
CA LEU A 300 21.93 26.36 2.13
C LEU A 300 22.61 25.98 3.44
N SER A 301 22.97 24.70 3.58
CA SER A 301 23.90 24.24 4.59
C SER A 301 24.86 23.21 4.00
N LEU A 302 26.07 23.14 4.53
CA LEU A 302 27.06 22.12 4.20
C LEU A 302 28.01 21.90 5.35
N ARG A 303 28.58 20.70 5.42
CA ARG A 303 29.72 20.41 6.29
C ARG A 303 31.01 20.56 5.50
N SER A 304 32.00 21.21 6.09
CA SER A 304 33.30 21.41 5.44
C SER A 304 34.46 21.46 6.42
N ARG A 305 35.62 21.03 5.93
CA ARG A 305 36.93 21.22 6.54
C ARG A 305 37.98 21.44 5.47
N LEU A 306 39.14 21.93 5.87
CA LEU A 306 40.29 22.13 4.95
C LEU A 306 41.26 20.95 5.06
N GLY A 307 41.84 20.56 3.92
CA GLY A 307 42.93 19.59 3.86
C GLY A 307 44.22 20.09 4.44
N ALA A 308 45.26 19.26 4.41
CA ALA A 308 46.57 19.57 4.98
C ALA A 308 47.20 20.75 4.22
N GLY A 309 47.71 21.72 4.94
CA GLY A 309 48.40 22.89 4.38
C GLY A 309 47.49 24.07 3.99
N ALA A 310 46.23 23.87 3.79
CA ALA A 310 45.27 24.92 3.48
C ALA A 310 45.01 25.83 4.72
N LYS A 311 44.91 27.15 4.50
CA LYS A 311 44.71 28.12 5.61
C LYS A 311 43.26 28.55 5.74
N ALA A 312 42.77 29.28 4.77
CA ALA A 312 41.38 29.73 4.69
C ALA A 312 41.00 29.88 3.23
N LEU A 313 39.74 29.55 2.91
CA LEU A 313 39.29 29.56 1.53
C LEU A 313 37.90 30.24 1.50
N LYS A 314 37.61 30.96 0.41
CA LYS A 314 36.25 31.38 0.10
C LYS A 314 35.61 30.37 -0.83
N LEU A 315 34.41 29.96 -0.48
CA LEU A 315 33.57 29.11 -1.30
C LEU A 315 32.37 29.94 -1.77
N ARG A 316 32.37 30.31 -3.05
CA ARG A 316 31.21 30.97 -3.66
C ARG A 316 30.20 29.92 -4.05
N VAL A 317 28.96 30.13 -3.70
CA VAL A 317 27.84 29.21 -3.99
C VAL A 317 26.84 30.00 -4.84
N GLU A 318 26.43 29.39 -5.96
CA GLU A 318 25.51 30.00 -6.91
C GLU A 318 24.35 29.06 -7.21
N LEU A 319 23.17 29.64 -7.44
CA LEU A 319 22.06 29.00 -8.13
C LEU A 319 22.04 29.49 -9.57
N ARG A 320 22.06 28.57 -10.52
CA ARG A 320 22.09 28.86 -11.95
C ARG A 320 20.90 28.22 -12.67
N ASP A 321 20.48 28.87 -13.76
CA ASP A 321 19.53 28.28 -14.71
C ASP A 321 20.22 27.31 -15.69
N THR A 322 19.47 26.74 -16.61
CA THR A 322 19.96 25.82 -17.64
C THR A 322 20.94 26.46 -18.62
N LEU A 323 20.87 27.77 -18.81
CA LEU A 323 21.77 28.55 -19.67
C LEU A 323 23.07 28.96 -18.96
N GLY A 324 23.17 28.71 -17.65
CA GLY A 324 24.30 29.04 -16.81
C GLY A 324 24.24 30.46 -16.21
N ASN A 325 23.15 31.21 -16.40
CA ASN A 325 22.96 32.52 -15.77
C ASN A 325 22.85 32.36 -14.25
N VAL A 326 23.51 33.21 -13.50
CA VAL A 326 23.49 33.24 -12.04
C VAL A 326 22.19 33.88 -11.57
N LEU A 327 21.34 33.11 -10.89
CA LEU A 327 20.08 33.59 -10.34
C LEU A 327 20.21 34.10 -8.90
N ALA A 328 21.13 33.51 -8.14
CA ALA A 328 21.47 33.92 -6.78
C ALA A 328 22.91 33.51 -6.46
N SER A 329 23.57 34.23 -5.53
CA SER A 329 24.87 33.83 -5.02
C SER A 329 25.05 34.18 -3.55
N THR A 330 25.87 33.40 -2.84
CA THR A 330 26.36 33.66 -1.49
C THR A 330 27.82 33.24 -1.39
N SER A 331 28.51 33.61 -0.30
CA SER A 331 29.89 33.20 -0.06
C SER A 331 30.06 32.65 1.35
N LEU A 332 30.69 31.51 1.46
CA LEU A 332 31.07 30.86 2.71
C LEU A 332 32.59 30.99 2.89
N SER A 333 33.07 30.85 4.13
CA SER A 333 34.49 30.94 4.44
C SER A 333 34.94 29.71 5.25
N PRO A 334 35.08 28.53 4.61
CA PRO A 334 35.58 27.34 5.24
C PRO A 334 36.95 27.56 5.87
N LYS A 335 37.14 27.08 7.10
CA LYS A 335 38.40 27.22 7.85
C LYS A 335 38.60 26.09 8.85
N GLY A 336 39.88 25.76 9.08
CA GLY A 336 40.24 24.72 10.07
C GLY A 336 40.13 23.30 9.53
N LYS A 337 40.68 22.34 10.29
CA LYS A 337 40.84 20.93 9.91
C LYS A 337 39.73 20.01 10.45
N GLY A 338 38.89 20.50 11.35
CA GLY A 338 37.73 19.76 11.85
C GLY A 338 36.47 20.10 11.06
N TRP A 339 35.56 19.14 10.93
CA TRP A 339 34.27 19.32 10.31
C TRP A 339 33.48 20.42 11.02
N LYS A 340 32.92 21.35 10.23
CA LYS A 340 32.05 22.44 10.70
C LYS A 340 30.92 22.65 9.72
N GLU A 341 29.78 23.04 10.30
CA GLU A 341 28.63 23.47 9.50
C GLU A 341 28.82 24.91 9.04
N TYR A 342 28.54 25.15 7.76
CA TYR A 342 28.46 26.47 7.14
C TYR A 342 27.07 26.65 6.56
N ARG A 343 26.51 27.85 6.71
CA ARG A 343 25.16 28.17 6.27
C ARG A 343 25.14 29.43 5.45
N GLY A 344 24.22 29.49 4.48
CA GLY A 344 23.96 30.67 3.66
C GLY A 344 22.49 30.70 3.25
N THR A 345 22.06 31.86 2.76
CA THR A 345 20.73 32.02 2.19
C THR A 345 20.88 32.51 0.76
N LEU A 346 20.12 31.96 -0.16
CA LEU A 346 20.08 32.29 -1.57
C LEU A 346 18.67 32.78 -1.92
N THR A 347 18.59 33.89 -2.69
CA THR A 347 17.30 34.44 -3.12
C THR A 347 17.37 34.67 -4.63
N PRO A 348 16.77 33.81 -5.46
CA PRO A 348 16.79 33.90 -6.90
C PRO A 348 16.14 35.20 -7.40
N ALA A 349 16.80 35.87 -8.32
CA ALA A 349 16.27 37.07 -8.99
C ALA A 349 15.23 36.72 -10.07
N GLU A 350 15.28 35.49 -10.61
CA GLU A 350 14.33 34.96 -11.59
C GLU A 350 13.97 33.52 -11.25
N SER A 351 12.80 33.07 -11.75
CA SER A 351 12.32 31.68 -11.57
C SER A 351 12.89 30.77 -12.65
N THR A 352 13.09 29.50 -12.31
CA THR A 352 13.40 28.41 -13.26
C THR A 352 12.78 27.09 -12.76
N SER A 353 12.33 26.26 -13.68
CA SER A 353 11.87 24.90 -13.35
C SER A 353 13.00 23.89 -13.25
N CYS A 354 14.18 24.20 -13.79
CA CYS A 354 15.31 23.29 -13.90
C CYS A 354 16.64 24.02 -13.67
N GLY A 355 16.92 24.43 -12.44
CA GLY A 355 18.17 25.03 -12.01
C GLY A 355 19.17 24.00 -11.49
N ARG A 356 20.34 24.53 -11.07
CA ARG A 356 21.40 23.74 -10.44
C ARG A 356 22.13 24.54 -9.36
N LEU A 357 22.67 23.86 -8.39
CA LEU A 357 23.61 24.40 -7.41
C LEU A 357 25.03 24.31 -7.95
N VAL A 358 25.84 25.36 -7.76
CA VAL A 358 27.23 25.39 -8.17
C VAL A 358 28.09 25.93 -7.03
N LEU A 359 29.15 25.20 -6.65
CA LEU A 359 30.10 25.53 -5.61
C LEU A 359 31.47 25.84 -6.27
N ILE A 360 32.03 26.98 -5.99
CA ILE A 360 33.27 27.53 -6.66
C ILE A 360 34.29 27.88 -5.57
N PRO A 361 35.30 27.03 -5.35
CA PRO A 361 36.41 27.36 -4.47
C PRO A 361 37.25 28.54 -5.02
N SER A 362 37.73 29.41 -4.14
CA SER A 362 38.54 30.59 -4.55
C SER A 362 40.01 30.26 -4.84
N ALA A 363 40.48 29.05 -4.49
CA ALA A 363 41.86 28.60 -4.65
C ALA A 363 41.91 27.08 -4.82
N ALA A 364 43.08 26.59 -5.29
CA ALA A 364 43.34 25.16 -5.47
C ALA A 364 43.73 24.42 -4.16
N ASP A 365 43.52 25.07 -3.02
CA ASP A 365 43.71 24.41 -1.74
C ASP A 365 42.67 23.27 -1.55
N GLU A 366 43.08 22.22 -0.86
CA GLU A 366 42.20 21.05 -0.64
C GLU A 366 41.05 21.38 0.30
N LEU A 367 39.84 21.21 -0.20
CA LEU A 367 38.58 21.47 0.46
C LEU A 367 37.74 20.17 0.53
N HIS A 368 37.35 19.77 1.71
CA HIS A 368 36.46 18.64 1.94
C HIS A 368 35.03 19.14 2.13
N LEU A 369 34.07 18.52 1.47
CA LEU A 369 32.66 18.86 1.51
C LEU A 369 31.79 17.63 1.75
N ASP A 370 30.79 17.78 2.61
CA ASP A 370 29.81 16.74 2.90
C ASP A 370 28.47 17.35 3.30
N LEU A 371 27.39 16.56 3.28
CA LEU A 371 26.03 16.96 3.68
C LEU A 371 25.61 18.29 3.08
N ILE A 372 25.77 18.42 1.77
CA ILE A 372 25.42 19.65 1.02
C ILE A 372 23.91 19.65 0.79
N SER A 373 23.19 20.54 1.46
CA SER A 373 21.74 20.62 1.47
C SER A 373 21.22 21.98 1.04
N LEU A 374 20.10 21.98 0.32
CA LEU A 374 19.40 23.19 -0.11
C LEU A 374 17.89 23.01 0.10
N PHE A 375 17.31 23.76 0.99
CA PHE A 375 15.88 23.72 1.27
C PHE A 375 15.20 25.04 0.92
N PRO A 376 13.97 25.04 0.36
CA PRO A 376 13.13 26.23 0.39
C PRO A 376 12.85 26.58 1.85
N ARG A 377 12.89 27.87 2.19
CA ARG A 377 12.50 28.31 3.54
C ARG A 377 11.00 28.15 3.79
N ASN A 378 10.21 28.24 2.72
CA ASN A 378 8.78 28.02 2.72
C ASN A 378 8.47 26.50 2.64
N THR A 379 8.73 25.81 3.74
CA THR A 379 8.31 24.41 3.96
C THR A 379 6.92 24.37 4.63
N PHE A 380 6.30 23.21 4.65
CA PHE A 380 5.04 23.02 5.37
C PHE A 380 5.21 23.38 6.85
N LYS A 381 4.30 24.22 7.38
CA LYS A 381 4.39 24.77 8.75
C LYS A 381 5.74 25.44 9.09
N TRP A 382 6.49 25.85 8.06
CA TRP A 382 7.79 26.54 8.23
C TRP A 382 8.83 25.74 9.03
N ARG A 383 8.70 24.42 9.05
CA ARG A 383 9.67 23.55 9.71
C ARG A 383 10.99 23.57 8.94
N ARG A 384 12.09 23.76 9.68
CA ARG A 384 13.43 23.70 9.09
C ARG A 384 13.69 22.29 8.55
N ASN A 385 14.28 22.19 7.35
CA ASN A 385 14.48 20.90 6.67
C ASN A 385 13.19 20.06 6.63
N GLY A 386 12.08 20.75 6.42
CA GLY A 386 10.75 20.16 6.53
C GLY A 386 10.25 19.60 5.21
N LEU A 387 8.92 19.50 5.13
CA LEU A 387 8.24 18.93 3.98
C LEU A 387 7.95 19.99 2.91
N ARG A 388 7.87 19.55 1.68
CA ARG A 388 7.44 20.36 0.54
C ARG A 388 6.01 20.86 0.76
N ALA A 389 5.87 22.21 0.80
CA ALA A 389 4.65 22.85 1.29
C ALA A 389 3.40 22.50 0.47
N ASP A 390 3.50 22.46 -0.85
CA ASP A 390 2.39 22.14 -1.75
C ASP A 390 1.94 20.67 -1.60
N LEU A 391 2.86 19.71 -1.58
CA LEU A 391 2.53 18.30 -1.38
C LEU A 391 1.93 18.04 0.00
N ALA A 392 2.57 18.54 1.06
CA ALA A 392 2.08 18.34 2.43
C ALA A 392 0.71 19.01 2.65
N GLN A 393 0.45 20.16 2.02
CA GLN A 393 -0.88 20.80 2.07
C GLN A 393 -1.92 19.95 1.32
N THR A 394 -1.59 19.42 0.14
CA THR A 394 -2.48 18.52 -0.60
C THR A 394 -2.84 17.27 0.22
N LEU A 395 -1.87 16.73 0.99
CA LEU A 395 -2.16 15.62 1.93
C LEU A 395 -3.03 16.06 3.11
N ALA A 396 -2.78 17.25 3.68
CA ALA A 396 -3.59 17.80 4.76
C ALA A 396 -5.04 18.06 4.32
N ASP A 397 -5.25 18.47 3.07
CA ASP A 397 -6.58 18.75 2.49
C ASP A 397 -7.43 17.47 2.28
N LEU A 398 -6.84 16.26 2.40
CA LEU A 398 -7.58 15.00 2.53
C LEU A 398 -8.27 14.87 3.89
N HIS A 399 -7.94 15.71 4.87
CA HIS A 399 -8.41 15.63 6.26
C HIS A 399 -8.19 14.26 6.92
N PRO A 400 -6.98 13.66 6.79
CA PRO A 400 -6.74 12.32 7.28
C PRO A 400 -6.80 12.28 8.81
N ARG A 401 -7.38 11.21 9.35
CA ARG A 401 -7.46 10.96 10.79
C ARG A 401 -6.24 10.21 11.30
N PHE A 402 -5.52 9.54 10.43
CA PHE A 402 -4.26 8.85 10.72
C PHE A 402 -3.33 8.89 9.51
N VAL A 403 -2.04 8.68 9.76
CA VAL A 403 -1.01 8.48 8.73
C VAL A 403 -0.27 7.18 9.02
N ARG A 404 -0.34 6.21 8.11
CA ARG A 404 0.50 5.01 8.10
C ARG A 404 1.82 5.34 7.42
N PHE A 405 2.94 4.94 8.02
CA PHE A 405 4.32 5.13 7.54
C PHE A 405 5.28 4.08 8.12
N PRO A 406 6.53 3.90 7.61
CA PRO A 406 7.17 4.56 6.46
C PRO A 406 6.80 3.92 5.14
N GLY A 407 5.96 2.90 5.16
CA GLY A 407 5.51 2.15 4.02
C GLY A 407 4.92 0.80 4.39
N GLY A 408 4.72 -0.01 3.37
CA GLY A 408 4.40 -1.43 3.46
C GLY A 408 5.65 -2.26 3.18
N CYS A 409 5.93 -2.55 1.89
CA CYS A 409 7.13 -3.27 1.49
C CYS A 409 8.43 -2.57 1.92
N VAL A 410 8.47 -1.23 1.98
CA VAL A 410 9.63 -0.47 2.47
C VAL A 410 9.90 -0.75 3.96
N ALA A 411 8.88 -0.97 4.79
CA ALA A 411 9.08 -1.34 6.19
C ALA A 411 9.76 -2.72 6.33
N HIS A 412 9.43 -3.65 5.44
CA HIS A 412 10.01 -5.01 5.40
C HIS A 412 11.39 -5.08 4.75
N GLY A 413 11.64 -4.26 3.71
CA GLY A 413 12.90 -4.26 2.96
C GLY A 413 13.12 -5.47 2.04
N ASP A 414 14.20 -5.41 1.26
CA ASP A 414 14.66 -6.49 0.38
C ASP A 414 15.70 -7.36 1.11
N GLY A 415 15.20 -8.34 1.85
CA GLY A 415 16.00 -9.18 2.74
C GLY A 415 16.06 -8.67 4.18
N VAL A 416 16.45 -9.56 5.12
CA VAL A 416 16.47 -9.28 6.57
C VAL A 416 17.37 -8.09 6.91
N ASP A 417 18.51 -7.97 6.23
CA ASP A 417 19.47 -6.88 6.46
C ASP A 417 18.97 -5.52 5.97
N ASN A 418 17.90 -5.48 5.20
CA ASN A 418 17.28 -4.27 4.65
C ASN A 418 15.96 -3.91 5.34
N ILE A 419 15.53 -4.64 6.37
CA ILE A 419 14.41 -4.24 7.24
C ILE A 419 14.64 -2.81 7.73
N TYR A 420 13.59 -1.98 7.68
CA TYR A 420 13.70 -0.57 8.03
C TYR A 420 14.05 -0.38 9.51
N ASP A 421 15.28 0.04 9.76
CA ASP A 421 15.79 0.40 11.09
C ASP A 421 15.36 1.84 11.44
N TRP A 422 14.31 1.99 12.26
CA TRP A 422 13.78 3.30 12.64
C TRP A 422 14.81 4.12 13.44
N LYS A 423 15.66 3.48 14.25
CA LYS A 423 16.71 4.15 15.03
C LYS A 423 17.73 4.86 14.14
N GLY A 424 18.04 4.26 12.99
CA GLY A 424 18.91 4.87 11.99
C GLY A 424 18.26 6.05 11.24
N SER A 425 16.98 6.35 11.46
CA SER A 425 16.27 7.45 10.80
C SER A 425 16.00 8.66 11.69
N ILE A 426 16.47 8.64 12.94
CA ILE A 426 16.31 9.73 13.91
C ILE A 426 17.64 10.37 14.27
N GLY A 427 17.60 11.50 15.01
CA GLY A 427 18.79 12.23 15.42
C GLY A 427 19.36 13.17 14.34
N PRO A 428 20.61 13.67 14.52
CA PRO A 428 21.24 14.56 13.57
C PRO A 428 21.40 13.92 12.20
N LEU A 429 21.28 14.70 11.11
CA LEU A 429 21.33 14.18 9.74
C LEU A 429 22.64 13.41 9.43
N GLU A 430 23.77 13.88 9.95
CA GLU A 430 25.07 13.21 9.81
C GLU A 430 25.15 11.84 10.48
N ALA A 431 24.33 11.57 11.47
CA ALA A 431 24.29 10.30 12.19
C ALA A 431 23.26 9.31 11.64
N ARG A 432 22.39 9.75 10.75
CA ARG A 432 21.39 8.86 10.13
C ARG A 432 22.06 7.87 9.19
N LYS A 433 21.58 6.63 9.22
CA LYS A 433 22.13 5.56 8.39
C LYS A 433 21.33 5.49 7.08
N PRO A 434 21.90 5.80 5.92
CA PRO A 434 21.19 5.64 4.64
C PRO A 434 20.77 4.19 4.41
N LEU A 435 19.75 3.99 3.58
CA LEU A 435 19.22 2.68 3.25
C LEU A 435 18.99 2.59 1.73
N SER A 436 19.30 1.45 1.15
CA SER A 436 18.84 1.13 -0.20
C SER A 436 17.35 0.83 -0.17
N ASN A 437 16.56 1.51 -0.98
CA ASN A 437 15.13 1.27 -1.09
C ASN A 437 14.88 0.04 -1.99
N LEU A 438 14.01 -0.88 -1.55
CA LEU A 438 13.65 -2.07 -2.35
C LEU A 438 13.05 -1.70 -3.73
N TRP A 439 12.55 -0.48 -3.90
CA TRP A 439 12.07 0.05 -5.17
C TRP A 439 13.19 0.53 -6.10
N GLY A 440 14.47 0.31 -5.74
CA GLY A 440 15.64 0.51 -6.60
C GLY A 440 16.15 1.95 -6.64
N TYR A 441 16.17 2.63 -5.51
CA TYR A 441 16.81 3.93 -5.33
C TYR A 441 17.26 4.12 -3.86
N HIS A 442 17.94 5.22 -3.57
CA HIS A 442 18.52 5.53 -2.27
C HIS A 442 17.52 6.26 -1.36
N GLN A 443 17.54 5.93 -0.07
CA GLN A 443 16.86 6.67 1.00
C GLN A 443 17.90 7.33 1.91
N THR A 444 17.94 8.67 1.92
CA THR A 444 18.80 9.41 2.85
C THR A 444 18.28 9.36 4.28
N ARG A 445 17.03 8.96 4.49
CA ARG A 445 16.29 9.02 5.75
C ARG A 445 16.26 10.42 6.38
N GLY A 446 16.38 11.46 5.54
CA GLY A 446 16.13 12.84 5.95
C GLY A 446 14.68 13.05 6.36
N LEU A 447 13.75 12.41 5.68
CA LEU A 447 12.39 12.15 6.14
C LEU A 447 12.41 10.82 6.89
N GLY A 448 12.51 10.88 8.22
CA GLY A 448 12.58 9.74 9.11
C GLY A 448 11.42 9.69 10.10
N TYR A 449 11.48 8.79 11.07
CA TYR A 449 10.38 8.59 12.02
C TYR A 449 10.02 9.85 12.81
N HIS A 450 11.00 10.66 13.20
CA HIS A 450 10.75 11.93 13.90
C HIS A 450 9.92 12.88 13.03
N GLU A 451 10.27 13.03 11.76
CA GLU A 451 9.58 13.89 10.80
C GLU A 451 8.18 13.37 10.47
N TYR A 452 7.97 12.04 10.40
CA TYR A 452 6.63 11.46 10.23
C TYR A 452 5.74 11.77 11.44
N PHE A 453 6.24 11.60 12.66
CA PHE A 453 5.48 11.97 13.87
C PHE A 453 5.12 13.46 13.88
N LEU A 454 6.08 14.34 13.54
CA LEU A 454 5.82 15.78 13.45
C LEU A 454 4.76 16.11 12.39
N PHE A 455 4.80 15.42 11.25
CA PHE A 455 3.79 15.62 10.20
C PHE A 455 2.40 15.20 10.67
N CYS A 456 2.26 14.08 11.36
CA CYS A 456 1.00 13.66 11.96
C CYS A 456 0.43 14.74 12.90
N GLU A 457 1.27 15.27 13.79
CA GLU A 457 0.88 16.35 14.70
C GLU A 457 0.47 17.63 13.95
N ASP A 458 1.24 18.03 12.92
CA ASP A 458 0.99 19.22 12.10
C ASP A 458 -0.36 19.23 11.40
N ILE A 459 -0.87 18.03 11.04
CA ILE A 459 -2.16 17.88 10.36
C ILE A 459 -3.27 17.33 11.28
N GLY A 460 -2.95 17.08 12.56
CA GLY A 460 -3.92 16.57 13.54
C GLY A 460 -4.36 15.12 13.31
N ALA A 461 -3.45 14.29 12.78
CA ALA A 461 -3.67 12.88 12.51
C ALA A 461 -2.96 11.97 13.52
N GLU A 462 -3.55 10.79 13.80
CA GLU A 462 -2.91 9.77 14.63
C GLU A 462 -1.74 9.12 13.85
N PRO A 463 -0.57 8.95 14.47
CA PRO A 463 0.52 8.20 13.83
C PRO A 463 0.25 6.70 13.84
N LEU A 464 0.52 6.03 12.73
CA LEU A 464 0.47 4.57 12.58
C LEU A 464 1.79 4.08 11.95
N PRO A 465 2.86 3.94 12.74
CA PRO A 465 4.07 3.30 12.27
C PRO A 465 3.83 1.82 12.00
N VAL A 466 4.42 1.31 10.91
CA VAL A 466 4.46 -0.11 10.58
C VAL A 466 5.88 -0.62 10.71
N VAL A 467 6.06 -1.74 11.40
CA VAL A 467 7.33 -2.45 11.55
C VAL A 467 7.22 -3.87 10.97
N ALA A 468 8.32 -4.40 10.47
CA ALA A 468 8.35 -5.77 9.99
C ALA A 468 8.03 -6.78 11.10
N ALA A 469 7.38 -7.87 10.76
CA ALA A 469 7.12 -8.97 11.69
C ALA A 469 8.33 -9.91 11.88
N GLY A 470 9.56 -9.38 11.73
CA GLY A 470 10.79 -10.17 11.79
C GLY A 470 11.08 -10.97 10.52
N VAL A 471 10.37 -10.70 9.44
CA VAL A 471 10.56 -11.29 8.11
C VAL A 471 10.68 -10.18 7.05
N PRO A 472 11.39 -10.38 5.93
CA PRO A 472 11.49 -9.38 4.87
C PRO A 472 10.21 -9.34 4.03
N CYS A 473 10.13 -8.42 3.05
CA CYS A 473 9.03 -8.35 2.10
C CYS A 473 8.83 -9.70 1.37
N GLN A 474 7.57 -10.11 1.17
CA GLN A 474 7.24 -11.34 0.44
C GLN A 474 7.78 -11.36 -1.00
N ASN A 475 8.10 -10.19 -1.55
CA ASN A 475 8.73 -10.03 -2.87
C ASN A 475 10.26 -9.92 -2.81
N SER A 476 10.86 -10.07 -1.65
CA SER A 476 12.31 -10.07 -1.50
C SER A 476 12.96 -11.11 -2.41
N GLY A 477 13.91 -10.65 -3.22
CA GLY A 477 14.61 -11.49 -4.20
C GLY A 477 15.97 -11.99 -3.73
N ASP A 478 16.41 -11.56 -2.56
CA ASP A 478 17.73 -11.90 -2.02
C ASP A 478 17.61 -12.71 -0.73
N ALA A 479 18.62 -13.56 -0.57
CA ALA A 479 18.85 -14.30 0.65
C ALA A 479 19.26 -13.32 1.74
N SER A 480 18.68 -13.47 2.89
CA SER A 480 19.34 -12.98 4.09
C SER A 480 20.73 -13.60 4.16
N HIS A 481 21.75 -12.79 4.50
CA HIS A 481 23.12 -13.28 4.72
C HIS A 481 23.20 -14.38 5.80
N HIS A 482 22.14 -14.55 6.55
CA HIS A 482 21.98 -15.57 7.58
C HIS A 482 21.43 -16.90 7.05
N SER A 483 21.00 -16.98 5.78
CA SER A 483 20.44 -18.21 5.22
C SER A 483 21.48 -19.00 4.44
N HIS A 484 21.60 -20.28 4.80
CA HIS A 484 22.51 -21.23 4.15
C HIS A 484 21.77 -22.24 3.26
N THR A 485 20.45 -22.12 3.11
CA THR A 485 19.63 -23.04 2.34
C THR A 485 18.92 -22.33 1.19
N PHE A 486 18.61 -23.05 0.10
CA PHE A 486 17.94 -22.48 -1.04
C PHE A 486 16.56 -21.94 -0.67
N THR A 487 15.78 -22.73 0.08
CA THR A 487 14.40 -22.35 0.41
C THR A 487 14.32 -21.14 1.35
N ALA A 488 15.22 -21.04 2.33
CA ALA A 488 15.24 -19.90 3.26
C ALA A 488 15.84 -18.62 2.65
N SER A 489 16.34 -18.68 1.41
CA SER A 489 16.99 -17.55 0.73
C SER A 489 16.03 -16.61 0.01
N TYR A 490 14.72 -16.93 -0.05
CA TYR A 490 13.77 -16.18 -0.87
C TYR A 490 12.50 -15.82 -0.10
N GLY A 491 12.03 -14.59 -0.31
CA GLY A 491 10.80 -14.10 0.27
C GLY A 491 10.78 -14.25 1.80
N GLN A 492 9.66 -14.72 2.33
CA GLN A 492 9.43 -14.85 3.78
C GLN A 492 9.67 -16.28 4.31
N GLN A 493 10.47 -17.08 3.61
CA GLN A 493 10.89 -18.40 4.10
C GLN A 493 12.10 -18.33 5.07
N GLY A 494 12.79 -17.20 5.11
CA GLY A 494 13.79 -16.81 6.10
C GLY A 494 13.34 -15.57 6.86
N GLY A 495 13.82 -15.40 8.08
CA GLY A 495 13.53 -14.22 8.91
C GLY A 495 14.72 -13.89 9.79
N ILE A 496 14.61 -12.87 10.62
CA ILE A 496 15.61 -12.56 11.66
C ILE A 496 15.89 -13.84 12.47
N PRO A 497 17.14 -14.24 12.68
CA PRO A 497 17.47 -15.41 13.51
C PRO A 497 16.80 -15.31 14.89
N MET A 498 16.26 -16.44 15.39
CA MET A 498 15.51 -16.42 16.65
C MET A 498 16.34 -15.97 17.85
N GLU A 499 17.65 -16.20 17.82
CA GLU A 499 18.61 -15.67 18.81
C GLU A 499 18.77 -14.15 18.79
N GLU A 500 18.42 -13.49 17.68
CA GLU A 500 18.46 -12.02 17.52
C GLU A 500 17.08 -11.37 17.73
N MET A 501 16.02 -12.16 17.79
CA MET A 501 14.65 -11.64 17.92
C MET A 501 14.41 -10.85 19.22
N ASP A 502 15.11 -11.15 20.32
CA ASP A 502 14.98 -10.37 21.56
C ASP A 502 15.46 -8.92 21.38
N ALA A 503 16.54 -8.73 20.61
CA ALA A 503 17.04 -7.39 20.27
C ALA A 503 16.04 -6.64 19.37
N TYR A 504 15.47 -7.32 18.37
CA TYR A 504 14.46 -6.74 17.48
C TYR A 504 13.17 -6.37 18.23
N VAL A 505 12.69 -7.24 19.12
CA VAL A 505 11.55 -6.93 20.00
C VAL A 505 11.83 -5.68 20.84
N GLN A 506 13.05 -5.58 21.41
CA GLN A 506 13.43 -4.38 22.15
C GLN A 506 13.42 -3.12 21.26
N ASP A 507 13.81 -3.24 19.98
CA ASP A 507 13.74 -2.11 19.04
C ASP A 507 12.29 -1.63 18.81
N VAL A 508 11.34 -2.54 18.78
CA VAL A 508 9.90 -2.19 18.69
C VAL A 508 9.40 -1.51 19.96
N LEU A 509 9.77 -2.00 21.14
CA LEU A 509 9.43 -1.37 22.42
C LEU A 509 10.07 0.01 22.56
N ASP A 510 11.33 0.16 22.13
CA ASP A 510 12.05 1.43 22.09
C ASP A 510 11.36 2.47 21.20
N LEU A 511 10.72 2.05 20.09
CA LEU A 511 9.94 2.94 19.24
C LEU A 511 8.72 3.50 19.98
N ILE A 512 8.02 2.65 20.72
CA ILE A 512 6.88 3.10 21.53
C ILE A 512 7.36 4.04 22.65
N GLU A 513 8.48 3.73 23.29
CA GLU A 513 9.09 4.64 24.28
C GLU A 513 9.54 5.96 23.63
N TYR A 514 10.09 5.94 22.40
CA TYR A 514 10.42 7.17 21.67
C TYR A 514 9.18 8.03 21.43
N ALA A 515 8.08 7.42 21.04
CA ALA A 515 6.84 8.15 20.79
C ALA A 515 6.14 8.63 22.09
N ASN A 516 6.06 7.79 23.12
CA ASN A 516 5.21 8.00 24.31
C ASN A 516 5.97 8.24 25.60
N GLY A 517 7.26 7.89 25.65
CA GLY A 517 8.06 7.95 26.87
C GLY A 517 8.23 9.38 27.41
N ASP A 518 8.27 9.50 28.73
CA ASP A 518 8.54 10.77 29.41
C ASP A 518 10.00 11.24 29.17
N ALA A 519 10.16 12.47 28.70
CA ALA A 519 11.45 13.06 28.33
C ALA A 519 12.45 13.17 29.49
N ARG A 520 12.02 13.08 30.76
CA ARG A 520 12.88 13.21 31.94
C ARG A 520 13.34 11.85 32.46
N THR A 521 12.52 10.84 32.32
CA THR A 521 12.72 9.54 32.99
C THR A 521 13.10 8.42 32.02
N THR A 522 12.75 8.52 30.73
CA THR A 522 13.06 7.48 29.76
C THR A 522 14.19 7.87 28.84
N ARG A 523 14.88 6.87 28.29
CA ARG A 523 16.00 7.09 27.36
C ARG A 523 15.52 7.69 26.05
N TRP A 524 14.52 7.06 25.43
CA TRP A 524 14.06 7.44 24.10
C TRP A 524 13.20 8.70 24.11
N GLY A 525 12.44 8.94 25.19
CA GLY A 525 11.77 10.22 25.42
C GLY A 525 12.73 11.39 25.51
N ARG A 526 13.91 11.19 26.14
CA ARG A 526 14.98 12.20 26.18
C ARG A 526 15.54 12.50 24.80
N LEU A 527 15.82 11.47 23.98
CA LEU A 527 16.31 11.66 22.61
C LEU A 527 15.28 12.40 21.73
N ARG A 528 13.99 12.14 21.93
CA ARG A 528 12.92 12.93 21.28
C ARG A 528 12.98 14.39 21.69
N ALA A 529 13.16 14.67 23.00
CA ALA A 529 13.29 16.04 23.50
C ALA A 529 14.54 16.74 22.98
N GLU A 530 15.67 16.05 22.85
CA GLU A 530 16.91 16.57 22.24
C GLU A 530 16.72 16.89 20.75
N ALA A 531 15.84 16.14 20.05
CA ALA A 531 15.43 16.44 18.69
C ALA A 531 14.45 17.64 18.59
N GLY A 532 14.08 18.26 19.72
CA GLY A 532 13.25 19.47 19.80
C GLY A 532 11.79 19.22 20.15
N HIS A 533 11.39 17.98 20.48
CA HIS A 533 10.01 17.64 20.83
C HIS A 533 9.93 16.92 22.20
N PRO A 534 9.83 17.66 23.31
CA PRO A 534 9.78 17.06 24.65
C PRO A 534 8.47 16.34 24.96
N GLU A 535 7.36 16.77 24.37
CA GLU A 535 6.03 16.20 24.62
C GLU A 535 5.87 14.85 23.89
N PRO A 536 5.09 13.89 24.43
CA PRO A 536 4.76 12.63 23.75
C PRO A 536 3.95 12.86 22.47
N PHE A 537 4.16 12.04 21.46
CA PHE A 537 3.34 12.00 20.23
C PHE A 537 2.02 11.25 20.42
N ASN A 538 1.81 10.62 21.59
CA ASN A 538 0.59 9.88 21.93
C ASN A 538 0.24 8.76 20.95
N LEU A 539 1.24 7.95 20.62
CA LEU A 539 1.08 6.77 19.75
C LEU A 539 0.03 5.81 20.33
N LYS A 540 -0.99 5.50 19.54
CA LYS A 540 -2.11 4.61 19.91
C LYS A 540 -2.16 3.34 19.09
N TYR A 541 -1.50 3.30 17.95
CA TYR A 541 -1.54 2.21 16.97
C TYR A 541 -0.14 1.85 16.49
N ILE A 542 0.12 0.57 16.30
CA ILE A 542 1.33 0.07 15.64
C ILE A 542 0.97 -1.11 14.74
N GLY A 543 1.37 -1.07 13.48
CA GLY A 543 1.27 -2.19 12.57
C GLY A 543 2.46 -3.12 12.73
N ILE A 544 2.22 -4.43 12.84
CA ILE A 544 3.25 -5.46 12.86
C ILE A 544 3.06 -6.37 11.66
N GLY A 545 3.96 -6.24 10.69
CA GLY A 545 3.87 -6.92 9.40
C GLY A 545 3.17 -6.10 8.31
N ASN A 546 3.30 -6.55 7.08
CA ASN A 546 2.67 -5.99 5.88
C ASN A 546 2.55 -7.07 4.81
N GLU A 547 1.34 -7.43 4.40
CA GLU A 547 1.09 -8.42 3.33
C GLU A 547 1.82 -9.75 3.54
N ASP A 548 1.98 -10.17 4.78
CA ASP A 548 2.78 -11.34 5.10
C ASP A 548 2.12 -12.63 4.66
N MET A 549 2.93 -13.57 4.21
CA MET A 549 2.57 -14.98 4.13
C MET A 549 2.51 -15.55 5.54
N ILE A 550 1.41 -16.17 5.90
CA ILE A 550 1.19 -16.70 7.26
C ILE A 550 1.91 -18.04 7.40
N THR A 551 3.23 -17.99 7.32
CA THR A 551 4.12 -19.14 7.47
C THR A 551 4.43 -19.41 8.94
N PRO A 552 4.95 -20.61 9.31
CA PRO A 552 5.48 -20.84 10.65
C PRO A 552 6.59 -19.86 11.04
N VAL A 553 7.44 -19.46 10.08
CA VAL A 553 8.52 -18.47 10.28
C VAL A 553 7.95 -17.11 10.68
N PHE A 554 6.94 -16.63 9.99
CA PHE A 554 6.20 -15.41 10.33
C PHE A 554 5.52 -15.55 11.69
N THR A 555 4.73 -16.60 11.88
CA THR A 555 3.88 -16.77 13.07
C THR A 555 4.70 -16.77 14.36
N GLU A 556 5.86 -17.43 14.38
CA GLU A 556 6.72 -17.49 15.55
C GLU A 556 7.26 -16.09 15.93
N ARG A 557 7.69 -15.31 14.95
CA ARG A 557 8.23 -13.96 15.14
C ARG A 557 7.15 -12.96 15.50
N PHE A 558 6.05 -12.97 14.77
CA PHE A 558 4.88 -12.14 15.06
C PHE A 558 4.39 -12.34 16.50
N ASN A 559 4.22 -13.58 16.92
CA ASN A 559 3.79 -13.89 18.28
C ASN A 559 4.74 -13.32 19.33
N LYS A 560 6.05 -13.41 19.12
CA LYS A 560 7.04 -12.90 20.05
C LYS A 560 7.00 -11.37 20.18
N ILE A 561 6.82 -10.67 19.05
CA ILE A 561 6.69 -9.20 19.04
C ILE A 561 5.36 -8.80 19.68
N TYR A 562 4.25 -9.41 19.25
CA TYR A 562 2.91 -9.12 19.77
C TYR A 562 2.81 -9.29 21.28
N ASP A 563 3.27 -10.43 21.80
CA ASP A 563 3.22 -10.72 23.25
C ASP A 563 4.01 -9.70 24.06
N ALA A 564 5.16 -9.25 23.57
CA ALA A 564 5.98 -8.24 24.24
C ALA A 564 5.31 -6.85 24.23
N VAL A 565 4.76 -6.43 23.08
CA VAL A 565 4.05 -5.14 22.99
C VAL A 565 2.80 -5.16 23.85
N ALA A 566 1.97 -6.19 23.76
CA ALA A 566 0.74 -6.30 24.56
C ALA A 566 1.01 -6.33 26.07
N ALA A 567 2.13 -6.91 26.51
CA ALA A 567 2.51 -6.94 27.91
C ALA A 567 3.08 -5.60 28.39
N ALA A 568 3.91 -4.92 27.60
CA ALA A 568 4.59 -3.68 28.00
C ALA A 568 3.75 -2.43 27.74
N HIS A 569 2.94 -2.43 26.70
CA HIS A 569 2.19 -1.27 26.21
C HIS A 569 0.74 -1.64 25.85
N PRO A 570 -0.08 -2.08 26.83
CA PRO A 570 -1.48 -2.45 26.58
C PRO A 570 -2.36 -1.28 26.10
N GLU A 571 -1.88 -0.05 26.22
CA GLU A 571 -2.52 1.17 25.69
C GLU A 571 -2.35 1.34 24.18
N VAL A 572 -1.39 0.63 23.56
CA VAL A 572 -1.13 0.69 22.13
C VAL A 572 -1.81 -0.49 21.43
N LYS A 573 -2.71 -0.19 20.50
CA LYS A 573 -3.39 -1.21 19.69
C LYS A 573 -2.45 -1.73 18.61
N VAL A 574 -2.20 -3.03 18.62
CA VAL A 574 -1.48 -3.72 17.56
C VAL A 574 -2.43 -4.02 16.41
N ILE A 575 -1.96 -3.77 15.19
CA ILE A 575 -2.62 -4.16 13.93
C ILE A 575 -1.77 -5.26 13.30
N GLY A 576 -2.35 -6.48 13.16
CA GLY A 576 -1.69 -7.62 12.50
C GLY A 576 -2.03 -7.66 11.01
N THR A 577 -1.33 -8.50 10.24
CA THR A 577 -1.54 -8.67 8.80
C THR A 577 -2.36 -9.92 8.49
N VAL A 578 -3.13 -9.89 7.40
CA VAL A 578 -3.86 -11.05 6.86
C VAL A 578 -3.53 -11.31 5.37
N GLY A 579 -2.31 -10.96 4.97
CA GLY A 579 -1.84 -11.14 3.60
C GLY A 579 -2.29 -10.04 2.62
N PRO A 580 -1.96 -10.21 1.31
CA PRO A 580 -2.14 -9.17 0.30
C PRO A 580 -3.48 -9.23 -0.45
N PHE A 581 -4.42 -10.11 -0.06
CA PHE A 581 -5.66 -10.36 -0.79
C PHE A 581 -6.87 -10.46 0.13
N TYR A 582 -8.05 -10.18 -0.40
CA TYR A 582 -9.33 -10.24 0.30
C TYR A 582 -9.86 -11.68 0.52
N GLU A 583 -9.19 -12.69 0.01
CA GLU A 583 -9.54 -14.12 0.12
C GLU A 583 -8.28 -14.99 -0.06
N GLY A 584 -8.34 -16.23 0.37
CA GLY A 584 -7.28 -17.21 0.17
C GLY A 584 -6.58 -17.61 1.47
N THR A 585 -5.53 -18.42 1.34
CA THR A 585 -4.91 -19.11 2.47
C THR A 585 -4.35 -18.15 3.51
N ASP A 586 -3.59 -17.14 3.09
CA ASP A 586 -2.98 -16.18 4.03
C ASP A 586 -4.04 -15.35 4.73
N TYR A 587 -5.10 -14.95 4.01
CA TYR A 587 -6.24 -14.25 4.59
C TYR A 587 -6.92 -15.09 5.67
N GLU A 588 -7.26 -16.35 5.38
CA GLU A 588 -7.93 -17.23 6.32
C GLU A 588 -7.07 -17.54 7.56
N LEU A 589 -5.78 -17.84 7.34
CA LEU A 589 -4.84 -18.14 8.42
C LEU A 589 -4.50 -16.91 9.25
N GLY A 590 -4.37 -15.73 8.63
CA GLY A 590 -4.12 -14.47 9.33
C GLY A 590 -5.30 -14.08 10.24
N TRP A 591 -6.52 -14.21 9.75
CA TRP A 591 -7.73 -14.02 10.55
C TRP A 591 -7.84 -15.03 11.69
N GLN A 592 -7.49 -16.30 11.44
CA GLN A 592 -7.45 -17.32 12.48
C GLN A 592 -6.43 -16.96 13.56
N LEU A 593 -5.19 -16.66 13.16
CA LEU A 593 -4.12 -16.28 14.08
C LEU A 593 -4.50 -15.07 14.93
N ALA A 594 -5.01 -14.01 14.30
CA ALA A 594 -5.42 -12.79 14.99
C ALA A 594 -6.56 -13.06 16.00
N THR A 595 -7.55 -13.88 15.60
CA THR A 595 -8.66 -14.26 16.49
C THR A 595 -8.18 -15.09 17.68
N GLU A 596 -7.33 -16.09 17.47
CA GLU A 596 -6.78 -16.95 18.51
C GLU A 596 -5.89 -16.20 19.51
N LYS A 597 -5.11 -15.23 19.01
CA LYS A 597 -4.23 -14.38 19.82
C LYS A 597 -4.96 -13.22 20.51
N GLY A 598 -6.16 -12.86 20.05
CA GLY A 598 -6.87 -11.69 20.53
C GLY A 598 -6.25 -10.37 20.04
N VAL A 599 -5.69 -10.35 18.84
CA VAL A 599 -5.18 -9.13 18.20
C VAL A 599 -6.36 -8.17 17.98
N PRO A 600 -6.26 -6.89 18.37
CA PRO A 600 -7.41 -5.98 18.30
C PRO A 600 -7.89 -5.68 16.87
N MET A 601 -6.97 -5.59 15.91
CA MET A 601 -7.25 -5.22 14.54
C MET A 601 -6.38 -6.01 13.57
N VAL A 602 -6.88 -6.20 12.33
CA VAL A 602 -6.15 -6.79 11.22
C VAL A 602 -6.09 -5.82 10.04
N ASP A 603 -4.98 -5.85 9.32
CA ASP A 603 -4.72 -5.07 8.12
C ASP A 603 -5.12 -5.88 6.88
N GLU A 604 -6.22 -5.49 6.22
CA GLU A 604 -6.69 -6.09 4.98
C GLU A 604 -6.26 -5.25 3.78
N HIS A 605 -5.77 -5.93 2.74
CA HIS A 605 -5.33 -5.31 1.50
C HIS A 605 -6.04 -5.92 0.30
N TYR A 606 -6.52 -5.08 -0.63
CA TYR A 606 -6.99 -5.54 -1.92
C TYR A 606 -7.05 -4.44 -2.97
N TYR A 607 -6.50 -4.75 -4.13
CA TYR A 607 -6.57 -3.97 -5.35
C TYR A 607 -7.49 -4.70 -6.32
N VAL A 608 -8.69 -4.17 -6.54
CA VAL A 608 -9.78 -4.88 -7.21
C VAL A 608 -10.39 -4.07 -8.35
N GLN A 609 -11.04 -4.75 -9.27
CA GLN A 609 -11.74 -4.07 -10.37
C GLN A 609 -13.01 -3.35 -9.87
N PRO A 610 -13.47 -2.28 -10.56
CA PRO A 610 -14.73 -1.60 -10.23
C PRO A 610 -15.92 -2.54 -10.09
N GLY A 611 -16.04 -3.55 -10.95
CA GLY A 611 -17.08 -4.57 -10.84
C GLY A 611 -17.07 -5.34 -9.52
N TRP A 612 -15.86 -5.62 -8.95
CA TRP A 612 -15.78 -6.22 -7.63
C TRP A 612 -16.41 -5.32 -6.56
N MET A 613 -16.09 -4.04 -6.56
CA MET A 613 -16.64 -3.07 -5.60
C MET A 613 -18.16 -2.94 -5.71
N ILE A 614 -18.70 -2.95 -6.94
CA ILE A 614 -20.14 -2.91 -7.20
C ILE A 614 -20.84 -4.14 -6.63
N HIS A 615 -20.25 -5.32 -6.78
CA HIS A 615 -20.91 -6.59 -6.43
C HIS A 615 -20.61 -7.08 -5.00
N ASN A 616 -19.69 -6.46 -4.27
CA ASN A 616 -19.28 -6.84 -2.91
C ASN A 616 -19.51 -5.72 -1.85
N GLN A 617 -20.53 -4.88 -2.02
CA GLN A 617 -20.88 -3.86 -1.03
C GLN A 617 -21.34 -4.44 0.31
N ASP A 618 -21.70 -5.72 0.35
CA ASP A 618 -22.09 -6.48 1.53
C ASP A 618 -20.91 -7.27 2.17
N TYR A 619 -19.67 -7.07 1.68
CA TYR A 619 -18.48 -7.80 2.13
C TYR A 619 -18.29 -7.76 3.66
N TYR A 620 -18.41 -6.60 4.28
CA TYR A 620 -18.27 -6.42 5.72
C TYR A 620 -19.55 -6.61 6.53
N ASP A 621 -20.73 -6.78 5.91
CA ASP A 621 -22.02 -6.87 6.62
C ASP A 621 -22.08 -8.10 7.54
N SER A 622 -21.41 -9.18 7.14
CA SER A 622 -21.40 -10.46 7.87
C SER A 622 -20.25 -10.61 8.88
N TYR A 623 -19.35 -9.63 9.01
CA TYR A 623 -18.22 -9.72 9.92
C TYR A 623 -18.69 -9.73 11.38
N ASP A 624 -18.10 -10.63 12.17
CA ASP A 624 -18.38 -10.75 13.60
C ASP A 624 -17.71 -9.61 14.38
N ARG A 625 -18.51 -8.69 14.89
CA ARG A 625 -18.06 -7.51 15.64
C ARG A 625 -17.38 -7.84 16.98
N SER A 626 -17.42 -9.09 17.42
CA SER A 626 -16.71 -9.57 18.63
C SER A 626 -15.29 -10.08 18.34
N LYS A 627 -14.92 -10.17 17.06
CA LYS A 627 -13.58 -10.55 16.58
C LYS A 627 -12.72 -9.31 16.32
N PRO A 628 -11.44 -9.48 15.90
CA PRO A 628 -10.61 -8.36 15.50
C PRO A 628 -11.33 -7.43 14.53
N HIS A 629 -11.16 -6.13 14.71
CA HIS A 629 -11.67 -5.13 13.78
C HIS A 629 -10.75 -5.00 12.56
N VAL A 630 -11.19 -4.25 11.57
CA VAL A 630 -10.48 -4.12 10.29
C VAL A 630 -9.85 -2.74 10.14
N TYR A 631 -8.61 -2.73 9.75
CA TYR A 631 -7.96 -1.66 9.04
C TYR A 631 -7.87 -2.05 7.57
N LEU A 632 -8.56 -1.36 6.68
CA LEU A 632 -8.42 -1.50 5.23
C LEU A 632 -7.22 -0.67 4.80
N GLY A 633 -6.03 -1.27 4.90
CA GLY A 633 -4.76 -0.55 4.90
C GLY A 633 -4.23 -0.17 3.53
N GLU A 634 -4.49 -1.00 2.53
CA GLU A 634 -4.14 -0.70 1.14
C GLU A 634 -5.27 -1.17 0.21
N TRP A 635 -5.84 -0.23 -0.53
CA TRP A 635 -6.90 -0.56 -1.48
C TRP A 635 -7.02 0.51 -2.57
N ALA A 636 -7.45 0.09 -3.75
CA ALA A 636 -7.82 0.97 -4.86
C ALA A 636 -8.68 0.21 -5.89
N ALA A 637 -9.42 0.94 -6.72
CA ALA A 637 -10.05 0.40 -7.90
C ALA A 637 -9.04 0.30 -9.05
N HIS A 638 -8.88 -0.89 -9.63
CA HIS A 638 -7.95 -1.15 -10.73
C HIS A 638 -8.66 -1.55 -12.01
N LEU A 639 -8.57 -0.72 -13.04
CA LEU A 639 -8.90 -1.05 -14.42
C LEU A 639 -7.67 -1.55 -15.19
N ASP A 640 -7.89 -2.17 -16.34
CA ASP A 640 -6.80 -2.51 -17.27
C ASP A 640 -6.04 -1.24 -17.69
N GLY A 641 -4.71 -1.30 -17.68
CA GLY A 641 -3.86 -0.12 -17.89
C GLY A 641 -3.76 0.82 -16.68
N ARG A 642 -4.51 0.57 -15.63
CA ARG A 642 -4.49 1.27 -14.33
C ARG A 642 -4.61 2.80 -14.42
N PRO A 643 -5.62 3.34 -15.12
CA PRO A 643 -5.91 4.77 -15.07
C PRO A 643 -6.58 5.15 -13.74
N SER A 644 -6.43 6.41 -13.32
CA SER A 644 -7.33 7.09 -12.39
C SER A 644 -8.33 7.89 -13.22
N ASN A 645 -9.62 7.53 -13.17
CA ASN A 645 -10.67 8.16 -13.96
C ASN A 645 -12.01 8.19 -13.20
N VAL A 646 -13.06 8.73 -13.82
CA VAL A 646 -14.37 8.79 -13.20
C VAL A 646 -14.91 7.41 -12.83
N GLU A 647 -14.64 6.37 -13.63
CA GLU A 647 -15.10 5.01 -13.33
C GLU A 647 -14.47 4.47 -12.04
N THR A 648 -13.14 4.58 -11.87
CA THR A 648 -12.46 4.14 -10.64
C THR A 648 -12.94 4.95 -9.44
N ALA A 649 -12.97 6.26 -9.56
CA ALA A 649 -13.40 7.17 -8.50
C ALA A 649 -14.84 6.91 -8.03
N LEU A 650 -15.78 6.66 -8.95
CA LEU A 650 -17.17 6.37 -8.60
C LEU A 650 -17.35 4.98 -7.99
N ALA A 651 -16.58 3.98 -8.45
CA ALA A 651 -16.59 2.65 -7.83
C ALA A 651 -16.09 2.72 -6.37
N GLU A 652 -15.02 3.49 -6.13
CA GLU A 652 -14.53 3.78 -4.78
C GLU A 652 -15.54 4.55 -3.94
N ALA A 653 -16.17 5.59 -4.51
CA ALA A 653 -17.21 6.34 -3.83
C ALA A 653 -18.40 5.46 -3.42
N LEU A 654 -18.84 4.57 -4.29
CA LEU A 654 -19.89 3.60 -4.02
C LEU A 654 -19.48 2.64 -2.91
N TYR A 655 -18.29 2.06 -3.01
CA TYR A 655 -17.78 1.09 -2.04
C TYR A 655 -17.58 1.71 -0.65
N LEU A 656 -17.10 2.96 -0.59
CA LEU A 656 -16.95 3.70 0.66
C LEU A 656 -18.30 3.99 1.35
N THR A 657 -19.45 4.03 0.63
CA THR A 657 -20.76 4.09 1.30
C THR A 657 -21.02 2.84 2.15
N ALA A 658 -20.59 1.68 1.66
CA ALA A 658 -20.72 0.40 2.37
C ALA A 658 -19.66 0.26 3.50
N VAL A 659 -18.43 0.72 3.26
CA VAL A 659 -17.38 0.78 4.30
C VAL A 659 -17.83 1.68 5.45
N GLU A 660 -18.37 2.87 5.17
CA GLU A 660 -18.88 3.79 6.19
C GLU A 660 -20.09 3.20 6.94
N ARG A 661 -20.97 2.45 6.25
CA ARG A 661 -22.04 1.67 6.90
C ARG A 661 -21.49 0.64 7.88
N ASN A 662 -20.32 0.06 7.61
CA ASN A 662 -19.65 -0.94 8.40
C ASN A 662 -18.50 -0.39 9.27
N ALA A 663 -18.44 0.93 9.48
CA ALA A 663 -17.34 1.54 10.25
C ALA A 663 -17.47 1.33 11.78
N ASP A 664 -18.35 0.44 12.20
CA ASP A 664 -18.37 -0.20 13.51
C ASP A 664 -17.44 -1.44 13.60
N VAL A 665 -16.98 -1.95 12.46
CA VAL A 665 -15.99 -3.03 12.36
C VAL A 665 -14.81 -2.63 11.49
N VAL A 666 -14.99 -1.83 10.44
CA VAL A 666 -13.89 -1.23 9.66
C VAL A 666 -13.53 0.11 10.30
N GLU A 667 -12.57 0.07 11.23
CA GLU A 667 -12.21 1.27 11.99
C GLU A 667 -11.39 2.28 11.20
N MET A 668 -10.60 1.81 10.23
CA MET A 668 -9.62 2.62 9.49
C MET A 668 -9.58 2.18 8.03
N ALA A 669 -9.36 3.13 7.11
CA ALA A 669 -9.16 2.87 5.69
C ALA A 669 -8.18 3.89 5.07
N SER A 670 -7.27 3.44 4.20
CA SER A 670 -6.34 4.29 3.47
C SER A 670 -6.10 3.80 2.05
N TYR A 671 -6.25 4.71 1.10
CA TYR A 671 -5.96 4.46 -0.32
C TYR A 671 -4.45 4.26 -0.54
N ALA A 672 -4.08 3.41 -1.48
CA ALA A 672 -2.69 3.15 -1.82
C ALA A 672 -2.47 2.94 -3.33
N PRO A 673 -1.28 3.36 -3.88
CA PRO A 673 -0.27 4.24 -3.29
C PRO A 673 -0.68 5.72 -3.30
N LEU A 674 0.07 6.54 -2.53
CA LEU A 674 -0.31 7.93 -2.28
C LEU A 674 0.29 8.93 -3.28
N LEU A 675 1.60 8.84 -3.54
CA LEU A 675 2.39 9.85 -4.25
C LEU A 675 3.26 9.24 -5.35
N ALA A 676 3.27 9.84 -6.54
CA ALA A 676 4.18 9.47 -7.61
C ALA A 676 4.81 10.67 -8.30
N LYS A 677 6.15 10.69 -8.37
CA LYS A 677 6.91 11.67 -9.15
C LYS A 677 6.86 11.32 -10.63
N ASP A 678 6.64 12.34 -11.48
CA ASP A 678 6.66 12.21 -12.93
C ASP A 678 7.98 11.61 -13.43
N GLY A 679 7.89 10.67 -14.37
CA GLY A 679 9.05 9.97 -14.91
C GLY A 679 9.64 8.87 -14.01
N HIS A 680 9.15 8.72 -12.78
CA HIS A 680 9.65 7.75 -11.80
C HIS A 680 8.58 6.79 -11.29
N THR A 681 7.39 6.78 -11.89
CA THR A 681 6.29 5.91 -11.50
C THR A 681 6.59 4.44 -11.83
N GLN A 682 6.73 3.61 -10.81
CA GLN A 682 6.95 2.15 -10.92
C GLN A 682 5.66 1.37 -10.68
N TRP A 683 4.81 1.88 -9.80
CA TRP A 683 3.50 1.34 -9.45
C TRP A 683 2.43 2.40 -9.70
N ARG A 684 1.26 2.00 -10.17
CA ARG A 684 0.08 2.86 -10.39
C ARG A 684 -1.22 2.06 -10.20
N PRO A 685 -2.38 2.72 -10.02
CA PRO A 685 -2.58 4.17 -9.96
C PRO A 685 -2.09 4.75 -8.63
N ASP A 686 -1.67 6.00 -8.63
CA ASP A 686 -1.35 6.77 -7.43
C ASP A 686 -2.40 7.86 -7.23
N LEU A 687 -2.63 8.26 -5.97
CA LEU A 687 -3.66 9.26 -5.66
C LEU A 687 -3.28 10.66 -6.13
N ILE A 688 -1.97 10.98 -6.07
CA ILE A 688 -1.42 12.31 -6.40
C ILE A 688 -0.15 12.12 -7.24
N TYR A 689 -0.14 12.70 -8.43
CA TYR A 689 1.07 12.82 -9.26
C TYR A 689 1.69 14.20 -9.10
N PHE A 690 3.01 14.30 -9.18
CA PHE A 690 3.70 15.57 -9.02
C PHE A 690 5.00 15.68 -9.84
N SER A 691 5.36 16.91 -10.17
CA SER A 691 6.68 17.29 -10.67
C SER A 691 7.42 18.19 -9.66
N ASN A 692 8.56 18.73 -10.03
CA ASN A 692 9.26 19.70 -9.18
C ASN A 692 8.50 21.05 -9.03
N THR A 693 7.50 21.31 -9.88
CA THR A 693 6.79 22.60 -9.93
C THR A 693 5.29 22.50 -9.76
N GLU A 694 4.73 21.30 -9.83
CA GLU A 694 3.28 21.10 -9.90
C GLU A 694 2.85 19.88 -9.09
N VAL A 695 1.68 19.97 -8.48
CA VAL A 695 0.97 18.85 -7.82
C VAL A 695 -0.35 18.63 -8.53
N ARG A 696 -0.64 17.41 -8.93
CA ARG A 696 -1.83 17.03 -9.69
C ARG A 696 -2.59 15.91 -8.98
N PRO A 697 -3.56 16.25 -8.11
CA PRO A 697 -4.49 15.27 -7.56
C PRO A 697 -5.31 14.59 -8.68
N THR A 698 -5.60 13.30 -8.50
CA THR A 698 -6.43 12.53 -9.45
C THR A 698 -7.92 12.68 -9.16
N VAL A 699 -8.79 12.10 -9.99
CA VAL A 699 -10.24 12.05 -9.72
C VAL A 699 -10.51 11.26 -8.43
N ASP A 700 -9.77 10.18 -8.21
CA ASP A 700 -9.88 9.35 -7.00
C ASP A 700 -9.52 10.16 -5.73
N TYR A 701 -8.54 11.06 -5.81
CA TYR A 701 -8.21 11.98 -4.71
C TYR A 701 -9.43 12.79 -4.25
N HIS A 702 -10.25 13.29 -5.18
CA HIS A 702 -11.41 14.11 -4.83
C HIS A 702 -12.49 13.29 -4.11
N VAL A 703 -12.62 12.01 -4.40
CA VAL A 703 -13.50 11.11 -3.64
C VAL A 703 -12.98 10.91 -2.22
N GLN A 704 -11.69 10.59 -2.06
CA GLN A 704 -11.07 10.44 -0.74
C GLN A 704 -11.18 11.73 0.08
N GLN A 705 -10.94 12.89 -0.54
CA GLN A 705 -11.10 14.21 0.09
C GLN A 705 -12.53 14.47 0.56
N LEU A 706 -13.51 14.15 -0.27
CA LEU A 706 -14.92 14.33 0.08
C LEU A 706 -15.35 13.45 1.26
N TYR A 707 -14.84 12.22 1.36
CA TYR A 707 -15.07 11.37 2.52
C TYR A 707 -14.34 11.88 3.77
N GLY A 708 -13.06 12.23 3.67
CA GLY A 708 -12.27 12.75 4.80
C GLY A 708 -12.83 14.04 5.38
N ALA A 709 -13.17 15.03 4.53
CA ALA A 709 -13.75 16.31 4.95
C ALA A 709 -15.19 16.17 5.52
N ASN A 710 -15.89 15.08 5.20
CA ASN A 710 -17.27 14.82 5.58
C ASN A 710 -17.42 13.53 6.41
N SER A 711 -16.39 13.18 7.20
CA SER A 711 -16.43 12.05 8.13
C SER A 711 -17.41 12.29 9.27
N GLY A 712 -18.11 11.26 9.70
CA GLY A 712 -19.01 11.27 10.86
C GLY A 712 -18.58 10.30 11.95
N THR A 713 -19.28 10.33 13.08
CA THR A 713 -19.09 9.40 14.21
C THR A 713 -20.36 8.61 14.52
N THR A 714 -21.44 8.91 13.81
CA THR A 714 -22.71 8.20 13.92
C THR A 714 -23.26 7.96 12.52
N TYR A 715 -23.47 6.69 12.19
CA TYR A 715 -24.16 6.30 10.96
C TYR A 715 -25.67 6.30 11.20
N VAL A 716 -26.45 6.78 10.21
CA VAL A 716 -27.91 6.81 10.21
C VAL A 716 -28.42 5.88 9.12
N ASN A 717 -29.23 4.90 9.50
CA ASN A 717 -29.77 3.95 8.54
C ASN A 717 -30.71 4.64 7.53
N SER A 718 -30.65 4.19 6.30
CA SER A 718 -31.49 4.66 5.20
C SER A 718 -31.75 3.56 4.18
N ALA A 719 -32.77 3.72 3.37
CA ALA A 719 -33.08 2.81 2.27
C ALA A 719 -33.50 3.59 1.02
N VAL A 720 -33.14 3.06 -0.15
CA VAL A 720 -33.62 3.54 -1.44
C VAL A 720 -34.64 2.53 -1.98
N SER A 721 -35.81 2.99 -2.37
CA SER A 721 -36.82 2.22 -3.08
C SER A 721 -37.12 2.87 -4.43
N TYR A 722 -37.41 2.09 -5.45
CA TYR A 722 -37.69 2.59 -6.79
C TYR A 722 -39.16 2.48 -7.11
N GLU A 723 -39.67 3.41 -7.93
CA GLU A 723 -41.03 3.45 -8.42
C GLU A 723 -41.17 2.61 -9.71
N GLY A 724 -42.33 2.00 -9.92
CA GLY A 724 -42.61 1.23 -11.14
C GLY A 724 -42.04 -0.18 -11.11
N ASP A 725 -41.59 -0.67 -12.26
CA ASP A 725 -40.99 -1.98 -12.38
C ASP A 725 -39.60 -2.03 -11.73
N ASP A 726 -39.21 -3.19 -11.18
CA ASP A 726 -37.87 -3.42 -10.61
C ASP A 726 -36.80 -3.13 -11.67
N PRO A 727 -35.88 -2.17 -11.45
CA PRO A 727 -34.80 -1.87 -12.39
C PRO A 727 -33.78 -3.00 -12.52
N GLY A 728 -33.86 -4.03 -11.68
CA GLY A 728 -32.99 -5.18 -11.65
C GLY A 728 -31.78 -5.01 -10.73
N ALA A 729 -31.24 -6.14 -10.29
CA ALA A 729 -30.15 -6.17 -9.32
C ALA A 729 -28.87 -5.43 -9.80
N ASP A 730 -28.56 -5.47 -11.10
CA ASP A 730 -27.40 -4.79 -11.67
C ASP A 730 -27.55 -3.26 -11.60
N ALA A 731 -28.75 -2.73 -11.75
CA ALA A 731 -29.01 -1.29 -11.64
C ALA A 731 -29.06 -0.85 -10.17
N THR A 732 -29.75 -1.59 -9.31
CA THR A 732 -29.89 -1.23 -7.88
C THR A 732 -28.56 -1.23 -7.15
N ARG A 733 -27.65 -2.13 -7.47
CA ARG A 733 -26.27 -2.19 -6.89
C ARG A 733 -25.37 -1.02 -7.30
N ARG A 734 -25.76 -0.23 -8.31
CA ARG A 734 -24.99 0.91 -8.81
C ARG A 734 -25.42 2.24 -8.20
N VAL A 735 -26.35 2.23 -7.25
CA VAL A 735 -26.74 3.40 -6.47
C VAL A 735 -26.46 3.13 -5.00
N GLY A 736 -25.58 3.94 -4.41
CA GLY A 736 -25.17 3.82 -3.02
C GLY A 736 -25.55 5.05 -2.20
N VAL A 737 -25.85 4.84 -0.92
CA VAL A 737 -26.19 5.91 0.03
C VAL A 737 -25.46 5.66 1.35
N SER A 738 -24.89 6.72 1.92
CA SER A 738 -24.43 6.76 3.30
C SER A 738 -24.87 8.07 3.96
N ILE A 739 -25.38 7.98 5.18
CA ILE A 739 -25.78 9.15 5.97
C ILE A 739 -25.05 9.09 7.31
N VAL A 740 -24.33 10.15 7.64
CA VAL A 740 -23.59 10.25 8.91
C VAL A 740 -23.86 11.56 9.62
N ARG A 741 -23.72 11.54 10.96
CA ARG A 741 -23.67 12.75 11.78
C ARG A 741 -22.24 12.99 12.24
N THR A 742 -21.80 14.25 12.11
CA THR A 742 -20.48 14.67 12.56
C THR A 742 -20.51 14.94 14.08
N PRO A 743 -19.33 14.99 14.76
CA PRO A 743 -19.26 15.39 16.17
C PRO A 743 -19.85 16.79 16.44
N GLY A 744 -19.82 17.69 15.44
CA GLY A 744 -20.42 19.04 15.49
C GLY A 744 -21.95 19.07 15.35
N GLY A 745 -22.56 17.92 15.02
CA GLY A 745 -24.00 17.77 14.83
C GLY A 745 -24.48 18.00 13.40
N ASP A 746 -23.59 18.26 12.43
CA ASP A 746 -23.97 18.32 11.01
C ASP A 746 -24.44 16.96 10.55
N THR A 747 -25.38 16.92 9.62
CA THR A 747 -25.77 15.72 8.89
C THR A 747 -25.18 15.77 7.49
N VAL A 748 -24.55 14.68 7.08
CA VAL A 748 -23.96 14.51 5.74
C VAL A 748 -24.62 13.34 5.04
N VAL A 749 -25.11 13.56 3.83
CA VAL A 749 -25.68 12.54 2.94
C VAL A 749 -24.77 12.39 1.75
N LYS A 750 -24.25 11.18 1.52
CA LYS A 750 -23.39 10.82 0.39
C LYS A 750 -24.15 9.87 -0.52
N LEU A 751 -24.18 10.17 -1.81
CA LEU A 751 -24.94 9.43 -2.82
C LEU A 751 -24.06 9.17 -4.04
N ALA A 752 -23.89 7.91 -4.40
CA ALA A 752 -23.21 7.50 -5.63
C ALA A 752 -24.23 6.99 -6.65
N ASN A 753 -24.13 7.45 -7.89
CA ASN A 753 -24.89 6.96 -9.04
C ASN A 753 -23.92 6.53 -10.13
N LEU A 754 -23.76 5.22 -10.31
CA LEU A 754 -22.88 4.61 -11.32
C LEU A 754 -23.64 4.19 -12.58
N LEU A 755 -24.89 4.66 -12.75
CA LEU A 755 -25.72 4.36 -13.90
C LEU A 755 -25.53 5.41 -15.02
N PRO A 756 -25.74 5.02 -16.30
CA PRO A 756 -25.71 5.96 -17.42
C PRO A 756 -26.98 6.83 -17.51
N VAL A 757 -27.85 6.77 -16.50
CA VAL A 757 -29.11 7.51 -16.43
C VAL A 757 -29.22 8.30 -15.15
N GLU A 758 -30.01 9.33 -15.16
CA GLU A 758 -30.37 10.14 -14.00
C GLU A 758 -31.18 9.32 -12.98
N VAL A 759 -30.92 9.54 -11.69
CA VAL A 759 -31.73 8.99 -10.58
C VAL A 759 -32.32 10.12 -9.77
N GLN A 760 -33.63 10.16 -9.67
CA GLN A 760 -34.40 11.14 -8.90
C GLN A 760 -34.92 10.47 -7.62
N LEU A 761 -34.55 11.00 -6.46
CA LEU A 761 -34.95 10.46 -5.17
C LEU A 761 -35.77 11.50 -4.40
N ASP A 762 -37.05 11.24 -4.21
CA ASP A 762 -37.87 12.00 -3.26
C ASP A 762 -37.39 11.73 -1.85
N THR A 763 -37.39 12.73 -0.97
CA THR A 763 -36.88 12.58 0.40
C THR A 763 -37.62 13.50 1.36
N ASP A 764 -37.73 13.06 2.61
CA ASP A 764 -38.26 13.82 3.72
C ASP A 764 -37.15 14.34 4.66
N LEU A 765 -35.97 14.59 4.14
CA LEU A 765 -34.79 15.06 4.91
C LEU A 765 -35.17 16.26 5.80
N ALA A 766 -36.05 17.18 5.34
CA ALA A 766 -36.46 18.32 6.13
C ALA A 766 -37.09 17.95 7.48
N SER A 767 -37.82 16.82 7.53
CA SER A 767 -38.44 16.33 8.77
C SER A 767 -37.51 15.42 9.59
N THR A 768 -36.54 14.80 8.97
CA THR A 768 -35.64 13.80 9.61
C THR A 768 -34.34 14.39 10.13
N LEU A 769 -33.94 15.59 9.70
CA LEU A 769 -32.73 16.27 10.20
C LEU A 769 -32.78 16.56 11.71
N GLY A 770 -33.98 16.88 12.25
CA GLY A 770 -34.16 17.26 13.64
C GLY A 770 -33.67 18.68 14.01
N PHE A 771 -33.20 19.44 13.04
CA PHE A 771 -32.79 20.86 13.17
C PHE A 771 -32.99 21.61 11.86
N THR A 772 -33.03 22.97 11.95
CA THR A 772 -32.98 23.82 10.75
C THR A 772 -31.54 24.11 10.40
N PRO A 773 -31.06 23.69 9.19
CA PRO A 773 -29.70 23.96 8.80
C PRO A 773 -29.37 25.46 8.71
N SER A 774 -28.23 25.85 9.25
CA SER A 774 -27.65 27.20 9.09
C SER A 774 -27.06 27.43 7.69
N ALA A 775 -26.61 26.34 7.05
CA ALA A 775 -26.12 26.31 5.67
C ALA A 775 -26.32 24.92 5.06
N ILE A 776 -26.58 24.89 3.75
CA ILE A 776 -26.67 23.64 3.00
C ILE A 776 -25.71 23.72 1.82
N ARG A 777 -24.79 22.77 1.76
CA ARG A 777 -23.79 22.66 0.68
C ARG A 777 -24.01 21.36 -0.08
N ARG A 778 -24.09 21.46 -1.39
CA ARG A 778 -24.06 20.32 -2.32
C ARG A 778 -22.70 20.31 -3.03
N THR A 779 -22.02 19.20 -3.04
CA THR A 779 -20.81 18.97 -3.83
C THR A 779 -21.06 17.78 -4.75
N THR A 780 -20.86 17.94 -6.05
CA THR A 780 -21.10 16.87 -7.04
C THR A 780 -19.87 16.69 -7.91
N LEU A 781 -19.35 15.46 -7.95
CA LEU A 781 -18.36 15.00 -8.91
C LEU A 781 -19.10 14.21 -9.99
N THR A 782 -18.94 14.56 -11.25
CA THR A 782 -19.55 13.87 -12.39
C THR A 782 -18.68 13.98 -13.63
N GLY A 783 -18.86 13.06 -14.58
CA GLY A 783 -18.11 13.06 -15.84
C GLY A 783 -18.40 11.81 -16.66
N THR A 784 -17.75 11.68 -17.81
CA THR A 784 -17.77 10.43 -18.56
C THR A 784 -16.86 9.40 -17.89
N PRO A 785 -17.15 8.09 -17.93
CA PRO A 785 -16.37 7.07 -17.23
C PRO A 785 -14.85 7.14 -17.47
N ALA A 786 -14.42 7.41 -18.70
CA ALA A 786 -13.00 7.47 -19.06
C ALA A 786 -12.31 8.82 -18.74
N GLN A 787 -13.04 9.82 -18.27
CA GLN A 787 -12.51 11.15 -17.97
C GLN A 787 -11.56 11.11 -16.77
N THR A 788 -10.39 11.74 -16.89
CA THR A 788 -9.33 11.73 -15.87
C THR A 788 -9.11 13.04 -15.13
N ASP A 789 -9.82 14.10 -15.51
CA ASP A 789 -9.68 15.48 -15.03
C ASP A 789 -10.98 16.06 -14.47
N ALA A 790 -11.94 15.22 -14.10
CA ALA A 790 -13.19 15.65 -13.50
C ALA A 790 -12.93 16.28 -12.11
N LEU A 791 -13.58 17.41 -11.85
CA LEU A 791 -13.46 18.15 -10.59
C LEU A 791 -14.83 18.27 -9.91
N PRO A 792 -14.88 18.25 -8.57
CA PRO A 792 -16.12 18.47 -7.83
C PRO A 792 -16.64 19.91 -8.01
N GLU A 793 -17.92 20.06 -8.28
CA GLU A 793 -18.63 21.33 -8.25
C GLU A 793 -19.34 21.55 -6.92
N VAL A 794 -19.21 22.75 -6.35
CA VAL A 794 -19.83 23.13 -5.07
C VAL A 794 -20.93 24.16 -5.29
N THR A 795 -22.12 23.86 -4.78
CA THR A 795 -23.29 24.78 -4.81
C THR A 795 -23.88 24.93 -3.41
N ALA A 796 -24.35 26.13 -3.08
CA ALA A 796 -25.16 26.36 -1.90
C ALA A 796 -26.62 26.13 -2.26
N LEU A 797 -27.42 25.58 -1.33
CA LEU A 797 -28.84 25.42 -1.48
C LEU A 797 -29.57 26.32 -0.47
N ASP A 798 -30.63 26.96 -0.88
CA ASP A 798 -31.44 27.86 -0.04
C ASP A 798 -32.39 27.11 0.90
N ALA A 799 -32.72 25.85 0.58
CA ALA A 799 -33.62 25.02 1.36
C ALA A 799 -33.21 23.53 1.28
N VAL A 800 -33.63 22.75 2.28
CA VAL A 800 -33.51 21.28 2.24
C VAL A 800 -34.32 20.76 1.05
N PRO A 801 -33.66 20.00 0.13
CA PRO A 801 -34.37 19.53 -1.07
C PRO A 801 -35.41 18.46 -0.73
N ALA A 802 -36.63 18.60 -1.27
CA ALA A 802 -37.64 17.55 -1.23
C ALA A 802 -37.34 16.42 -2.23
N GLN A 803 -36.53 16.69 -3.25
CA GLN A 803 -36.07 15.75 -4.25
C GLN A 803 -34.58 15.96 -4.51
N ILE A 804 -33.84 14.88 -4.54
CA ILE A 804 -32.41 14.87 -4.90
C ILE A 804 -32.29 14.27 -6.29
N VAL A 805 -31.70 15.04 -7.21
CA VAL A 805 -31.40 14.59 -8.57
C VAL A 805 -29.89 14.23 -8.64
N LEU A 806 -29.61 12.99 -8.99
CA LEU A 806 -28.27 12.46 -9.21
C LEU A 806 -28.01 12.36 -10.71
N PRO A 807 -27.10 13.14 -11.27
CA PRO A 807 -26.71 13.00 -12.68
C PRO A 807 -26.19 11.60 -12.99
N PRO A 808 -26.21 11.17 -14.26
CA PRO A 808 -25.50 9.98 -14.69
C PRO A 808 -24.03 10.04 -14.26
N TYR A 809 -23.49 8.92 -13.81
CA TYR A 809 -22.09 8.80 -13.39
C TYR A 809 -21.66 9.92 -12.44
N SER A 810 -22.23 9.95 -11.24
CA SER A 810 -21.98 11.01 -10.27
C SER A 810 -21.80 10.53 -8.84
N PHE A 811 -21.04 11.30 -8.07
CA PHE A 811 -20.98 11.22 -6.62
C PHE A 811 -21.40 12.58 -6.03
N THR A 812 -22.43 12.59 -5.21
CA THR A 812 -23.01 13.80 -4.61
C THR A 812 -22.91 13.75 -3.09
N VAL A 813 -22.41 14.81 -2.48
CA VAL A 813 -22.35 15.00 -1.03
C VAL A 813 -23.21 16.21 -0.67
N LEU A 814 -24.19 16.00 0.20
CA LEU A 814 -25.00 17.06 0.80
C LEU A 814 -24.62 17.21 2.27
N ARG A 815 -24.18 18.40 2.66
CA ARG A 815 -23.88 18.72 4.06
C ARG A 815 -24.87 19.73 4.59
N PHE A 816 -25.56 19.38 5.66
CA PHE A 816 -26.51 20.21 6.39
C PHE A 816 -25.84 20.64 7.69
N SER A 817 -25.40 21.89 7.75
CA SER A 817 -24.71 22.44 8.90
C SER A 817 -25.71 22.83 9.99
N LYS A 818 -25.47 22.45 11.22
CA LYS A 818 -26.32 22.72 12.38
C LYS A 818 -26.22 24.17 12.87
#